data_64629ec3eed19cb47fe7fe5d5211c3e7
#
_entry.id   64629ec3eed19cb47fe7fe5d5211c3e7
#
_cell.length_a   1.000
_cell.length_b   1.000
_cell.length_c   1.000
_cell.angle_alpha   90.00
_cell.angle_beta   90.00
_cell.angle_gamma   90.00
#
_symmetry.space_group_name_H-M   'P 1'
#
loop_
_entity.id
_entity.type
_entity.pdbx_description
1 polymer ?
#
loop_
_entity_poly.entity_id
_entity_poly.type
_entity_poly.pdbx_seq_one_letter_code
_entity_poly.pdbx_strand_id
1 'polypeptide(L)'
;MNNHRRENKEETMKKNEKRKLWKQGLGTALVCGLAVAVFPAAKADAADLLKAGPINTTAEHVTQNQPFAERTAGSQYFRIPAFIVTQKGNLLAAADARYSTTGDGGGLDTIASVSTDNGKTWNYSFPLYFPDSDGYIGNTATTIIDPALVQGKDGEIYCIADVNPTGVTTMGGYKAPGEGTGYVKVNGKDYLAVTDNYDNVNTQPKDDDATTYAYYVGDWDENGYARILKRSDHSETEYGVDKWYNLYKVENGEYKDTLTQKQVNSNTDIQQNIFYKGSALHVYNTGYMMYAKTYDDGFTWTDPEILNPQIKRPTKETALLVSPGQGVLTSDGTIVIPFYDHGDGEENASIIWSDDNGKTWERSNDVPGAAAGGYWSSESEVVELSDGTLRMFFRSGQGVVCYSDAVRNTSGDYVFTKPVKTGVSCTSTCNVTAINYSKTIDGKQAILVAAPGGSGRANGKIFTFLVEEDKTLTLKNSYSVNSGTYQYSCMSELKNGTVGLLWENGGGSIRYDNYDIAQLAADGYINDLELGVELTRNETYTRSYQVAEEHKTGITTEADQKVADVNYTKVDGVEKEVVPMYAHIANNNSDLSSFAAKNDISLNLTDAEFTFTSTGTANVYAVYNENKKVYLTNESGANSFFSAAAKNNMLVTPTDGSDTFRICKENGERYVIFYYTNMDFNANRLYNASFTAGTYEVVLLEKKDKAEAGDIVPGYQRVSKVTSGKKYLIANIFNKDNKDHVIVLYPTNGTGNQTKLLGAAEKRITPTEATVTIKANEIGRTTTVIDGVTYNIVCDEPAAVNDKAILSTDAQVAERTYLEKDYPEGTFAKSGIAEAIAKAKEVAQKEKVTKLEIKEADDALKKALGKLDEVKASGKTEVQTKIAQAAEKKEADYTKESWAN
;
A
#
# COMPACT_ATOMS: atom_id res chain seq x y z
N MET A 1 -24.33 -56.79 18.57
CA MET A 1 -23.18 -56.93 17.64
C MET A 1 -23.49 -56.72 16.16
N ASN A 2 -24.74 -56.40 15.77
CA ASN A 2 -25.11 -56.24 14.35
C ASN A 2 -25.24 -54.76 13.85
N ASN A 3 -25.17 -53.78 14.74
CA ASN A 3 -25.28 -52.36 14.31
C ASN A 3 -23.95 -51.71 13.92
N HIS A 4 -22.85 -52.13 14.49
CA HIS A 4 -21.53 -51.59 14.13
C HIS A 4 -20.98 -52.09 12.76
N ARG A 5 -21.53 -53.14 12.19
CA ARG A 5 -21.10 -53.61 10.85
C ARG A 5 -21.85 -52.92 9.70
N ARG A 6 -22.97 -52.23 9.97
CA ARG A 6 -23.68 -51.47 8.92
C ARG A 6 -23.12 -50.06 8.76
N GLU A 7 -22.72 -49.39 9.82
CA GLU A 7 -22.15 -48.04 9.75
C GLU A 7 -20.79 -48.00 9.00
N ASN A 8 -19.91 -48.99 9.26
CA ASN A 8 -18.63 -49.09 8.55
C ASN A 8 -18.73 -49.41 7.06
N LYS A 9 -19.85 -49.98 6.60
CA LYS A 9 -20.09 -50.22 5.18
C LYS A 9 -20.62 -48.99 4.43
N GLU A 10 -21.41 -48.15 5.09
CA GLU A 10 -21.89 -46.89 4.52
C GLU A 10 -20.81 -45.85 4.42
N GLU A 11 -19.92 -45.76 5.40
CA GLU A 11 -18.78 -44.82 5.35
C GLU A 11 -17.78 -45.18 4.23
N THR A 12 -17.55 -46.48 4.02
CA THR A 12 -16.64 -46.94 2.96
C THR A 12 -17.25 -46.74 1.56
N MET A 13 -18.60 -46.83 1.44
CA MET A 13 -19.27 -46.52 0.18
C MET A 13 -19.30 -45.02 -0.15
N LYS A 14 -19.51 -44.14 0.84
CA LYS A 14 -19.46 -42.69 0.66
C LYS A 14 -18.06 -42.18 0.29
N LYS A 15 -17.00 -42.82 0.80
CA LYS A 15 -15.63 -42.52 0.39
C LYS A 15 -15.31 -42.94 -1.05
N ASN A 16 -15.88 -44.02 -1.51
CA ASN A 16 -15.66 -44.49 -2.88
C ASN A 16 -16.48 -43.73 -3.92
N GLU A 17 -17.63 -43.15 -3.58
CA GLU A 17 -18.39 -42.28 -4.46
C GLU A 17 -17.76 -40.91 -4.62
N LYS A 18 -17.21 -40.31 -3.55
CA LYS A 18 -16.42 -39.07 -3.64
C LYS A 18 -15.17 -39.22 -4.51
N ARG A 19 -14.53 -40.40 -4.53
CA ARG A 19 -13.40 -40.66 -5.44
C ARG A 19 -13.82 -40.85 -6.90
N LYS A 20 -15.07 -41.24 -7.20
CA LYS A 20 -15.57 -41.37 -8.58
C LYS A 20 -15.99 -40.00 -9.18
N LEU A 21 -16.53 -39.09 -8.38
CA LEU A 21 -16.90 -37.75 -8.82
C LEU A 21 -15.70 -36.84 -9.15
N TRP A 22 -14.54 -37.13 -8.56
CA TRP A 22 -13.30 -36.40 -8.88
C TRP A 22 -12.63 -36.79 -10.21
N LYS A 23 -13.05 -37.90 -10.80
CA LYS A 23 -12.49 -38.39 -12.09
C LYS A 23 -13.31 -38.02 -13.32
N GLN A 24 -14.46 -37.39 -13.20
CA GLN A 24 -15.33 -37.02 -14.34
C GLN A 24 -15.44 -35.50 -14.59
N GLY A 25 -14.71 -34.65 -13.87
CA GLY A 25 -14.75 -33.19 -13.99
C GLY A 25 -13.64 -32.56 -14.82
N LEU A 26 -12.84 -33.33 -15.56
CA LEU A 26 -11.76 -32.80 -16.39
C LEU A 26 -11.98 -33.14 -17.85
N GLY A 27 -12.72 -32.31 -18.54
CA GLY A 27 -12.85 -32.36 -20.00
C GLY A 27 -13.59 -31.14 -20.52
N THR A 28 -12.85 -30.19 -20.95
CA THR A 28 -13.08 -29.10 -21.91
C THR A 28 -12.73 -27.70 -21.37
N ALA A 29 -11.49 -27.28 -21.55
CA ALA A 29 -11.13 -25.86 -21.73
C ALA A 29 -9.83 -25.76 -22.54
N LEU A 30 -9.98 -25.18 -23.60
CA LEU A 30 -9.21 -24.48 -24.61
C LEU A 30 -7.67 -24.40 -24.45
N VAL A 31 -7.02 -24.78 -25.54
CA VAL A 31 -5.60 -24.68 -25.87
C VAL A 31 -5.19 -23.21 -25.98
N CYS A 32 -4.25 -22.80 -25.10
CA CYS A 32 -3.25 -21.77 -25.42
C CYS A 32 -1.91 -22.32 -24.96
N GLY A 33 -1.01 -22.52 -25.92
CA GLY A 33 0.25 -23.20 -25.68
C GLY A 33 1.26 -22.35 -24.91
N LEU A 34 1.73 -22.94 -23.82
CA LEU A 34 3.02 -22.65 -23.21
C LEU A 34 3.68 -24.01 -22.97
N ALA A 35 4.90 -24.14 -23.47
CA ALA A 35 5.67 -25.36 -23.31
C ALA A 35 6.01 -25.57 -21.84
N VAL A 36 5.32 -26.50 -21.20
CA VAL A 36 5.68 -26.99 -19.87
C VAL A 36 6.74 -28.06 -20.05
N ALA A 37 7.93 -27.82 -19.58
CA ALA A 37 8.94 -28.84 -19.41
C ALA A 37 8.43 -29.90 -18.42
N VAL A 38 8.23 -31.12 -18.90
CA VAL A 38 7.83 -32.25 -18.08
C VAL A 38 9.06 -32.73 -17.31
N PHE A 39 9.12 -32.44 -16.03
CA PHE A 39 10.07 -33.07 -15.10
C PHE A 39 9.53 -34.43 -14.66
N PRO A 40 10.37 -35.46 -14.52
CA PRO A 40 9.91 -36.77 -14.07
C PRO A 40 9.49 -36.72 -12.61
N ALA A 41 8.28 -37.23 -12.32
CA ALA A 41 7.77 -37.34 -10.97
C ALA A 41 8.70 -38.21 -10.10
N ALA A 42 9.37 -37.58 -9.13
CA ALA A 42 10.04 -38.29 -8.05
C ALA A 42 8.99 -38.93 -7.15
N LYS A 43 9.28 -40.15 -6.68
CA LYS A 43 8.40 -40.91 -5.82
C LYS A 43 8.19 -40.17 -4.49
N ALA A 44 6.93 -39.95 -4.14
CA ALA A 44 6.51 -39.50 -2.83
C ALA A 44 6.66 -40.65 -1.82
N ASP A 45 7.67 -40.59 -0.97
CA ASP A 45 7.83 -41.41 0.25
C ASP A 45 8.65 -40.67 1.32
N ALA A 46 8.38 -39.42 1.54
CA ALA A 46 8.65 -38.68 2.79
C ALA A 46 7.53 -37.66 2.97
N ALA A 47 7.08 -37.43 4.18
CA ALA A 47 6.22 -36.28 4.46
C ALA A 47 6.99 -35.02 4.01
N ASP A 48 6.40 -34.22 3.12
CA ASP A 48 7.03 -33.01 2.63
C ASP A 48 7.39 -32.13 3.83
N LEU A 49 8.70 -31.97 4.07
CA LEU A 49 9.21 -31.12 5.14
C LEU A 49 8.87 -29.66 4.82
N LEU A 50 8.47 -28.92 5.83
CA LEU A 50 8.34 -27.47 5.69
C LEU A 50 9.72 -26.86 5.41
N LYS A 51 9.85 -26.16 4.33
CA LYS A 51 11.08 -25.53 3.85
C LYS A 51 10.91 -24.00 3.84
N ALA A 52 12.00 -23.31 4.06
CA ALA A 52 12.06 -21.89 3.72
C ALA A 52 11.79 -21.73 2.23
N GLY A 53 11.00 -20.74 1.88
CA GLY A 53 10.62 -20.55 0.49
C GLY A 53 9.40 -19.63 0.33
N PRO A 54 9.05 -19.27 -0.91
CA PRO A 54 7.88 -18.44 -1.15
C PRO A 54 6.60 -19.24 -0.94
N ILE A 55 5.60 -18.58 -0.37
CA ILE A 55 4.22 -19.06 -0.34
C ILE A 55 3.42 -18.19 -1.31
N ASN A 56 3.13 -18.72 -2.47
CA ASN A 56 2.38 -18.01 -3.49
C ASN A 56 0.88 -17.99 -3.20
N THR A 57 0.15 -17.02 -3.78
CA THR A 57 -1.28 -16.91 -3.56
C THR A 57 -2.06 -18.07 -4.17
N THR A 58 -3.13 -18.47 -3.48
CA THR A 58 -4.12 -19.44 -3.94
C THR A 58 -5.52 -18.87 -3.74
N ALA A 59 -6.56 -19.60 -4.23
CA ALA A 59 -7.95 -19.22 -3.98
C ALA A 59 -8.32 -19.18 -2.47
N GLU A 60 -7.52 -19.79 -1.60
CA GLU A 60 -7.69 -19.80 -0.14
C GLU A 60 -7.05 -18.57 0.53
N HIS A 61 -6.19 -17.85 -0.19
CA HIS A 61 -5.42 -16.72 0.30
C HIS A 61 -6.14 -15.36 0.10
N VAL A 62 -7.46 -15.31 0.20
CA VAL A 62 -8.24 -14.08 -0.05
C VAL A 62 -8.73 -13.46 1.25
N THR A 63 -8.51 -12.16 1.42
CA THR A 63 -9.07 -11.33 2.48
C THR A 63 -9.98 -10.25 1.91
N GLN A 64 -10.86 -9.66 2.76
CA GLN A 64 -11.86 -8.67 2.36
C GLN A 64 -11.55 -7.32 3.00
N ASN A 65 -11.61 -6.25 2.21
CA ASN A 65 -11.53 -4.84 2.63
C ASN A 65 -10.22 -4.39 3.31
N GLN A 66 -9.35 -5.30 3.70
CA GLN A 66 -8.07 -5.00 4.33
C GLN A 66 -7.00 -5.97 3.82
N PRO A 67 -5.78 -5.51 3.53
CA PRO A 67 -4.73 -6.40 3.02
C PRO A 67 -4.33 -7.47 4.03
N PHE A 68 -4.40 -7.15 5.33
CA PHE A 68 -3.98 -8.01 6.43
C PHE A 68 -5.09 -8.04 7.49
N ALA A 69 -6.09 -8.89 7.25
CA ALA A 69 -7.16 -9.14 8.23
C ALA A 69 -6.60 -9.93 9.41
N GLU A 70 -7.18 -9.72 10.60
CA GLU A 70 -6.79 -10.46 11.81
C GLU A 70 -6.75 -11.97 11.55
N ARG A 71 -5.67 -12.62 11.94
CA ARG A 71 -5.38 -14.05 11.77
C ARG A 71 -5.17 -14.50 10.32
N THR A 72 -4.94 -13.60 9.38
CA THR A 72 -4.52 -13.97 8.04
C THR A 72 -3.23 -14.80 8.14
N ALA A 73 -3.18 -15.92 7.42
CA ALA A 73 -2.03 -16.83 7.39
C ALA A 73 -1.54 -17.28 8.77
N GLY A 74 -2.41 -17.32 9.78
CA GLY A 74 -2.05 -17.70 11.16
C GLY A 74 -1.39 -16.60 11.99
N SER A 75 -1.06 -15.45 11.41
CA SER A 75 -0.47 -14.32 12.14
C SER A 75 -1.51 -13.62 13.00
N GLN A 76 -1.17 -13.34 14.26
CA GLN A 76 -2.05 -12.59 15.16
C GLN A 76 -1.93 -11.08 14.96
N TYR A 77 -0.75 -10.62 14.56
CA TYR A 77 -0.41 -9.20 14.47
C TYR A 77 0.26 -8.90 13.14
N PHE A 78 0.02 -7.71 12.63
CA PHE A 78 0.69 -7.18 11.47
C PHE A 78 1.23 -5.80 11.80
N ARG A 79 2.48 -5.54 11.41
CA ARG A 79 3.10 -4.23 11.62
C ARG A 79 3.92 -3.83 10.39
N ILE A 80 4.39 -2.59 10.39
CA ILE A 80 5.36 -2.05 9.44
C ILE A 80 4.85 -2.14 8.00
N PRO A 81 3.86 -1.32 7.62
CA PRO A 81 3.27 -1.37 6.28
C PRO A 81 4.21 -0.80 5.22
N ALA A 82 4.33 -1.52 4.11
CA ALA A 82 4.84 -1.05 2.83
C ALA A 82 3.70 -1.04 1.81
N PHE A 83 3.69 -0.08 0.88
CA PHE A 83 2.57 0.06 -0.05
C PHE A 83 2.98 0.75 -1.33
N ILE A 84 2.67 0.14 -2.48
CA ILE A 84 2.82 0.76 -3.79
C ILE A 84 1.57 0.52 -4.65
N VAL A 85 1.38 1.37 -5.63
CA VAL A 85 0.44 1.13 -6.74
C VAL A 85 1.26 0.74 -7.96
N THR A 86 1.02 -0.46 -8.48
CA THR A 86 1.81 -1.01 -9.59
C THR A 86 1.56 -0.26 -10.90
N GLN A 87 2.46 -0.40 -11.86
CA GLN A 87 2.27 0.19 -13.20
C GLN A 87 0.96 -0.27 -13.87
N LYS A 88 0.45 -1.46 -13.54
CA LYS A 88 -0.86 -1.94 -13.99
C LYS A 88 -2.03 -1.33 -13.22
N GLY A 89 -1.78 -0.64 -12.11
CA GLY A 89 -2.81 -0.02 -11.26
C GLY A 89 -3.31 -0.92 -10.14
N ASN A 90 -2.71 -2.09 -9.94
CA ASN A 90 -3.00 -2.94 -8.80
C ASN A 90 -2.39 -2.35 -7.51
N LEU A 91 -3.00 -2.61 -6.38
CA LEU A 91 -2.49 -2.20 -5.08
C LEU A 91 -1.66 -3.35 -4.52
N LEU A 92 -0.41 -3.10 -4.18
CA LEU A 92 0.45 -4.08 -3.52
C LEU A 92 0.89 -3.55 -2.16
N ALA A 93 0.52 -4.29 -1.12
CA ALA A 93 0.89 -4.06 0.27
C ALA A 93 1.89 -5.11 0.74
N ALA A 94 2.80 -4.75 1.64
CA ALA A 94 3.59 -5.71 2.41
C ALA A 94 3.64 -5.30 3.88
N ALA A 95 3.93 -6.26 4.76
CA ALA A 95 4.01 -6.05 6.20
C ALA A 95 4.79 -7.18 6.88
N ASP A 96 5.16 -6.97 8.14
CA ASP A 96 5.60 -8.06 9.00
C ASP A 96 4.38 -8.88 9.43
N ALA A 97 4.41 -10.18 9.17
CA ALA A 97 3.53 -11.16 9.79
C ALA A 97 4.12 -11.55 11.16
N ARG A 98 3.51 -11.08 12.25
CA ARG A 98 3.97 -11.27 13.63
C ARG A 98 3.07 -12.27 14.34
N TYR A 99 3.49 -13.50 14.44
CA TYR A 99 2.59 -14.61 14.79
C TYR A 99 1.99 -14.50 16.19
N SER A 100 2.74 -13.99 17.17
CA SER A 100 2.33 -14.08 18.58
C SER A 100 2.62 -12.86 19.44
N THR A 101 3.36 -11.88 18.93
CA THR A 101 3.77 -10.67 19.65
C THR A 101 3.78 -9.47 18.72
N THR A 102 3.62 -8.27 19.25
CA THR A 102 3.85 -7.02 18.50
C THR A 102 5.31 -6.55 18.56
N GLY A 103 6.19 -7.30 19.25
CA GLY A 103 7.61 -6.97 19.42
C GLY A 103 8.43 -7.17 18.14
N ASP A 104 9.59 -6.54 18.07
CA ASP A 104 10.43 -6.45 16.88
C ASP A 104 11.46 -7.60 16.79
N GLY A 105 11.12 -8.78 17.24
CA GLY A 105 12.00 -9.95 17.20
C GLY A 105 11.26 -11.24 17.47
N GLY A 106 11.93 -12.37 17.20
CA GLY A 106 11.33 -13.70 17.26
C GLY A 106 10.77 -14.10 15.88
N GLY A 107 9.72 -14.93 15.87
CA GLY A 107 9.13 -15.43 14.63
C GLY A 107 8.38 -14.37 13.86
N LEU A 108 9.00 -13.80 12.84
CA LEU A 108 8.43 -12.81 11.94
C LEU A 108 8.79 -13.17 10.50
N ASP A 109 7.79 -13.09 9.60
CA ASP A 109 7.97 -13.23 8.16
C ASP A 109 7.45 -12.02 7.42
N THR A 110 7.86 -11.82 6.17
CA THR A 110 7.30 -10.78 5.31
C THR A 110 6.13 -11.34 4.51
N ILE A 111 4.94 -10.79 4.76
CA ILE A 111 3.73 -11.07 3.99
C ILE A 111 3.47 -9.93 2.99
N ALA A 112 3.02 -10.29 1.80
CA ALA A 112 2.53 -9.34 0.80
C ALA A 112 1.05 -9.61 0.51
N SER A 113 0.32 -8.59 0.03
CA SER A 113 -1.07 -8.73 -0.35
C SER A 113 -1.39 -7.83 -1.52
N VAL A 114 -1.99 -8.38 -2.58
CA VAL A 114 -2.32 -7.66 -3.81
C VAL A 114 -3.83 -7.53 -3.99
N SER A 115 -4.28 -6.33 -4.38
CA SER A 115 -5.66 -6.05 -4.76
C SER A 115 -5.73 -5.58 -6.21
N THR A 116 -6.62 -6.20 -6.99
CA THR A 116 -6.92 -5.81 -8.38
C THR A 116 -8.24 -5.05 -8.52
N ASP A 117 -8.91 -4.76 -7.40
CA ASP A 117 -10.24 -4.16 -7.35
C ASP A 117 -10.31 -2.95 -6.40
N ASN A 118 -9.20 -2.19 -6.33
CA ASN A 118 -9.05 -0.98 -5.51
C ASN A 118 -9.30 -1.22 -4.01
N GLY A 119 -8.77 -2.31 -3.48
CA GLY A 119 -8.76 -2.59 -2.04
C GLY A 119 -10.01 -3.28 -1.49
N LYS A 120 -10.90 -3.77 -2.34
CA LYS A 120 -12.09 -4.52 -1.89
C LYS A 120 -11.76 -5.96 -1.52
N THR A 121 -10.93 -6.60 -2.34
CA THR A 121 -10.40 -7.94 -2.07
C THR A 121 -8.89 -7.94 -2.21
N TRP A 122 -8.23 -8.79 -1.42
CA TRP A 122 -6.79 -8.89 -1.37
C TRP A 122 -6.35 -10.34 -1.36
N ASN A 123 -5.31 -10.65 -2.14
CA ASN A 123 -4.71 -11.98 -2.23
C ASN A 123 -3.32 -11.93 -1.62
N TYR A 124 -3.11 -12.67 -0.52
CA TYR A 124 -1.82 -12.64 0.17
C TYR A 124 -0.87 -13.75 -0.28
N SER A 125 0.41 -13.45 -0.18
CA SER A 125 1.55 -14.33 -0.45
C SER A 125 2.69 -13.98 0.53
N PHE A 126 3.74 -14.79 0.55
CA PHE A 126 4.92 -14.52 1.38
C PHE A 126 6.15 -14.39 0.48
N PRO A 127 6.65 -13.18 0.23
CA PRO A 127 7.90 -12.98 -0.51
C PRO A 127 9.12 -13.55 0.23
N LEU A 128 9.15 -13.46 1.55
CA LEU A 128 10.21 -14.01 2.40
C LEU A 128 9.58 -14.76 3.58
N TYR A 129 9.88 -16.06 3.67
CA TYR A 129 9.26 -16.97 4.63
C TYR A 129 10.23 -18.02 5.13
N PHE A 130 10.30 -18.13 6.47
CA PHE A 130 11.07 -19.15 7.16
C PHE A 130 10.18 -19.90 8.16
N PRO A 131 9.89 -21.20 7.96
CA PRO A 131 8.91 -21.94 8.78
C PRO A 131 9.30 -22.13 10.24
N ASP A 132 10.51 -21.79 10.67
CA ASP A 132 10.91 -21.80 12.08
C ASP A 132 10.19 -20.72 12.90
N SER A 133 9.65 -19.70 12.23
CA SER A 133 8.97 -18.57 12.84
C SER A 133 7.49 -18.84 13.16
N ASP A 134 6.85 -19.79 12.50
CA ASP A 134 5.42 -20.01 12.58
C ASP A 134 4.91 -20.27 14.00
N GLY A 135 3.97 -19.43 14.44
CA GLY A 135 3.29 -19.60 15.73
C GLY A 135 4.17 -19.40 16.96
N TYR A 136 5.38 -18.86 16.82
CA TYR A 136 6.36 -18.84 17.89
C TYR A 136 6.43 -17.52 18.65
N ILE A 137 6.47 -17.63 19.99
CA ILE A 137 6.72 -16.54 20.95
C ILE A 137 8.14 -16.67 21.46
N GLY A 138 9.05 -15.75 21.12
CA GLY A 138 10.38 -15.68 21.71
C GLY A 138 11.49 -15.45 20.68
N ASN A 139 12.71 -15.44 21.19
CA ASN A 139 13.90 -14.99 20.47
C ASN A 139 14.74 -16.11 19.87
N THR A 140 14.17 -17.25 19.58
CA THR A 140 14.89 -18.41 19.04
C THR A 140 14.43 -18.82 17.64
N ALA A 141 13.74 -17.93 16.93
CA ALA A 141 13.40 -18.07 15.53
C ALA A 141 14.16 -17.02 14.68
N THR A 142 14.20 -17.23 13.37
CA THR A 142 14.67 -16.26 12.40
C THR A 142 13.71 -15.09 12.36
N THR A 143 14.24 -13.87 12.22
CA THR A 143 13.43 -12.66 12.17
C THR A 143 13.54 -12.03 10.80
N ILE A 144 12.42 -11.86 10.11
CA ILE A 144 12.30 -11.05 8.89
C ILE A 144 11.45 -9.83 9.22
N ILE A 145 11.97 -8.62 9.02
CA ILE A 145 11.35 -7.39 9.53
C ILE A 145 11.58 -6.23 8.56
N ASP A 146 10.69 -5.24 8.63
CA ASP A 146 10.81 -3.95 7.96
C ASP A 146 10.81 -4.05 6.42
N PRO A 147 9.71 -4.47 5.78
CA PRO A 147 9.64 -4.58 4.33
C PRO A 147 9.60 -3.21 3.64
N ALA A 148 10.27 -3.11 2.48
CA ALA A 148 10.11 -2.03 1.53
C ALA A 148 9.78 -2.57 0.14
N LEU A 149 8.94 -1.85 -0.60
CA LEU A 149 8.52 -2.18 -1.96
C LEU A 149 9.01 -1.12 -2.94
N VAL A 150 9.48 -1.55 -4.11
CA VAL A 150 9.77 -0.65 -5.23
C VAL A 150 9.54 -1.35 -6.55
N GLN A 151 8.96 -0.66 -7.52
CA GLN A 151 8.80 -1.17 -8.88
C GLN A 151 9.85 -0.58 -9.81
N GLY A 152 10.54 -1.43 -10.55
CA GLY A 152 11.47 -1.04 -11.59
C GLY A 152 10.76 -0.67 -12.91
N LYS A 153 11.54 -0.15 -13.86
CA LYS A 153 11.02 0.36 -15.14
C LYS A 153 10.47 -0.74 -16.07
N ASP A 154 10.97 -1.96 -15.93
CA ASP A 154 10.57 -3.10 -16.76
C ASP A 154 9.38 -3.88 -16.15
N GLY A 155 8.83 -3.35 -15.02
CA GLY A 155 7.63 -3.86 -14.38
C GLY A 155 7.88 -4.83 -13.22
N GLU A 156 9.12 -5.26 -13.01
CA GLU A 156 9.49 -6.07 -11.84
C GLU A 156 9.32 -5.26 -10.56
N ILE A 157 8.90 -5.94 -9.50
CA ILE A 157 8.74 -5.33 -8.18
C ILE A 157 9.66 -6.06 -7.21
N TYR A 158 10.41 -5.30 -6.44
CA TYR A 158 11.27 -5.77 -5.37
C TYR A 158 10.55 -5.66 -4.04
N CYS A 159 10.59 -6.73 -3.25
CA CYS A 159 10.26 -6.71 -1.84
C CYS A 159 11.55 -6.99 -1.08
N ILE A 160 12.04 -6.03 -0.33
CA ILE A 160 13.30 -6.09 0.42
C ILE A 160 12.96 -6.05 1.91
N ALA A 161 13.64 -6.87 2.71
CA ALA A 161 13.48 -6.86 4.16
C ALA A 161 14.79 -7.23 4.87
N ASP A 162 14.87 -6.86 6.14
CA ASP A 162 15.95 -7.24 7.03
C ASP A 162 15.74 -8.69 7.51
N VAL A 163 16.75 -9.52 7.31
CA VAL A 163 16.73 -10.92 7.74
C VAL A 163 17.83 -11.14 8.77
N ASN A 164 17.43 -11.54 9.96
CA ASN A 164 18.34 -11.82 11.05
C ASN A 164 18.32 -13.31 11.40
N PRO A 165 19.48 -13.96 11.56
CA PRO A 165 19.55 -15.34 12.01
C PRO A 165 18.90 -15.53 13.38
N THR A 166 18.56 -16.78 13.72
CA THR A 166 17.92 -17.13 15.00
C THR A 166 18.52 -16.39 16.20
N GLY A 167 17.70 -15.64 16.90
CA GLY A 167 18.07 -14.95 18.15
C GLY A 167 18.85 -13.65 17.98
N VAL A 168 18.90 -13.11 16.75
CA VAL A 168 19.52 -11.83 16.41
C VAL A 168 18.45 -10.80 16.05
N THR A 169 18.57 -9.59 16.55
CA THR A 169 17.76 -8.44 16.15
C THR A 169 18.37 -7.15 16.69
N THR A 170 18.06 -6.02 16.07
CA THR A 170 18.53 -4.69 16.50
C THR A 170 17.84 -4.19 17.77
N MET A 171 16.73 -4.81 18.19
CA MET A 171 15.87 -4.32 19.28
C MET A 171 16.06 -5.09 20.59
N GLY A 172 15.78 -4.41 21.71
CA GLY A 172 16.12 -4.80 23.07
C GLY A 172 15.72 -6.21 23.52
N GLY A 173 16.60 -6.85 24.27
CA GLY A 173 16.45 -8.21 24.80
C GLY A 173 16.98 -9.31 23.89
N TYR A 174 17.33 -8.97 22.66
CA TYR A 174 17.92 -9.87 21.67
C TYR A 174 19.40 -9.55 21.49
N LYS A 175 20.09 -10.45 20.82
CA LYS A 175 21.49 -10.21 20.48
C LYS A 175 21.57 -9.25 19.31
N ALA A 176 22.37 -8.20 19.45
CA ALA A 176 22.60 -7.27 18.35
C ALA A 176 23.38 -7.95 17.21
N PRO A 177 23.12 -7.57 15.95
CA PRO A 177 23.93 -7.99 14.81
C PRO A 177 25.39 -7.56 15.00
N GLY A 178 26.31 -8.33 14.44
CA GLY A 178 27.72 -7.95 14.39
C GLY A 178 28.09 -7.10 13.20
N GLU A 179 29.25 -6.46 13.26
CA GLU A 179 29.90 -5.87 12.10
C GLU A 179 30.18 -6.91 11.02
N GLY A 180 30.55 -6.47 9.80
CA GLY A 180 30.88 -7.35 8.69
C GLY A 180 29.68 -7.64 7.79
N THR A 181 29.98 -8.17 6.62
CA THR A 181 28.97 -8.45 5.58
C THR A 181 28.39 -9.87 5.68
N GLY A 182 29.01 -10.77 6.47
CA GLY A 182 28.75 -12.21 6.44
C GLY A 182 29.39 -12.92 5.24
N TYR A 183 30.06 -12.19 4.36
CA TYR A 183 30.71 -12.68 3.15
C TYR A 183 32.22 -12.59 3.27
N VAL A 184 32.90 -13.42 2.48
CA VAL A 184 34.35 -13.47 2.34
C VAL A 184 34.73 -13.52 0.87
N LYS A 185 35.89 -12.94 0.53
CA LYS A 185 36.42 -13.06 -0.82
C LYS A 185 37.27 -14.32 -0.97
N VAL A 186 36.90 -15.14 -1.96
CA VAL A 186 37.70 -16.27 -2.40
C VAL A 186 38.00 -16.08 -3.89
N ASN A 187 39.28 -15.97 -4.23
CA ASN A 187 39.73 -15.69 -5.60
C ASN A 187 39.05 -14.43 -6.21
N GLY A 188 38.79 -13.40 -5.40
CA GLY A 188 38.22 -12.12 -5.83
C GLY A 188 36.70 -12.11 -5.96
N LYS A 189 35.99 -13.22 -5.69
CA LYS A 189 34.54 -13.31 -5.71
C LYS A 189 34.01 -13.44 -4.27
N ASP A 190 32.86 -12.81 -3.99
CA ASP A 190 32.21 -12.83 -2.70
C ASP A 190 31.40 -14.12 -2.52
N TYR A 191 31.57 -14.78 -1.37
CA TYR A 191 30.84 -15.98 -0.98
C TYR A 191 30.33 -15.87 0.45
N LEU A 192 29.14 -16.37 0.72
CA LEU A 192 28.55 -16.40 2.05
C LEU A 192 29.35 -17.37 2.92
N ALA A 193 29.95 -16.86 4.00
CA ALA A 193 30.71 -17.65 4.96
C ALA A 193 29.78 -18.38 5.93
N VAL A 194 30.15 -19.63 6.27
CA VAL A 194 29.38 -20.45 7.24
C VAL A 194 30.32 -21.16 8.19
N THR A 195 29.78 -21.54 9.36
CA THR A 195 30.49 -22.29 10.40
C THR A 195 29.67 -23.49 10.90
N ASP A 196 30.33 -24.56 11.30
CA ASP A 196 29.74 -25.71 11.98
C ASP A 196 29.69 -25.56 13.52
N ASN A 197 30.23 -24.46 14.04
CA ASN A 197 30.22 -24.14 15.45
C ASN A 197 29.40 -22.88 15.76
N TYR A 198 28.23 -23.06 16.35
CA TYR A 198 27.34 -21.94 16.71
C TYR A 198 27.99 -20.96 17.71
N ASP A 199 28.96 -21.36 18.50
CA ASP A 199 29.68 -20.44 19.40
C ASP A 199 30.56 -19.44 18.64
N ASN A 200 30.92 -19.74 17.40
CA ASN A 200 31.75 -18.91 16.53
C ASN A 200 30.97 -17.90 15.68
N VAL A 201 29.63 -17.95 15.62
CA VAL A 201 28.83 -17.08 14.76
C VAL A 201 29.04 -15.59 15.03
N ASN A 202 29.59 -15.20 16.17
CA ASN A 202 29.88 -13.80 16.54
C ASN A 202 31.29 -13.35 16.13
N THR A 203 32.11 -14.24 15.65
CA THR A 203 33.43 -13.89 15.12
C THR A 203 33.28 -13.56 13.65
N GLN A 204 33.45 -12.29 13.27
CA GLN A 204 33.27 -11.93 11.86
C GLN A 204 34.31 -12.62 10.98
N PRO A 205 33.89 -13.24 9.87
CA PRO A 205 34.79 -13.85 8.91
C PRO A 205 35.66 -12.78 8.21
N LYS A 206 36.91 -13.10 7.93
CA LYS A 206 37.87 -12.22 7.25
C LYS A 206 38.52 -12.95 6.09
N ASP A 207 38.69 -12.28 4.97
CA ASP A 207 39.20 -12.85 3.72
C ASP A 207 40.50 -13.63 3.90
N ASP A 208 41.47 -13.05 4.60
CA ASP A 208 42.82 -13.57 4.73
C ASP A 208 43.07 -14.35 6.06
N ASP A 209 42.03 -14.54 6.90
CA ASP A 209 42.17 -15.21 8.18
C ASP A 209 41.37 -16.52 8.22
N ALA A 210 42.06 -17.61 7.92
CA ALA A 210 41.49 -18.96 7.89
C ALA A 210 40.98 -19.44 9.26
N THR A 211 41.26 -18.73 10.35
CA THR A 211 40.77 -19.07 11.68
C THR A 211 39.38 -18.50 11.96
N THR A 212 38.93 -17.56 11.13
CA THR A 212 37.66 -16.86 11.35
C THR A 212 36.45 -17.53 10.68
N TYR A 213 36.68 -18.40 9.69
CA TYR A 213 35.63 -19.20 9.07
C TYR A 213 36.17 -20.53 8.53
N ALA A 214 35.34 -21.57 8.58
CA ALA A 214 35.71 -22.91 8.16
C ALA A 214 35.15 -23.31 6.79
N TYR A 215 34.01 -22.73 6.40
CA TYR A 215 33.27 -23.10 5.20
C TYR A 215 32.66 -21.89 4.54
N TYR A 216 32.25 -22.04 3.28
CA TYR A 216 31.51 -21.06 2.52
C TYR A 216 30.56 -21.73 1.53
N VAL A 217 29.48 -21.03 1.16
CA VAL A 217 28.55 -21.44 0.10
C VAL A 217 29.23 -21.21 -1.23
N GLY A 218 29.34 -22.26 -2.04
CA GLY A 218 30.01 -22.22 -3.37
C GLY A 218 29.14 -21.58 -4.45
N ASP A 219 29.50 -21.83 -5.70
CA ASP A 219 28.73 -21.34 -6.85
C ASP A 219 27.40 -22.11 -6.98
N TRP A 220 26.38 -21.38 -7.44
CA TRP A 220 25.09 -21.94 -7.73
C TRP A 220 25.10 -22.72 -9.03
N ASP A 221 24.54 -23.92 -9.05
CA ASP A 221 24.31 -24.71 -10.23
C ASP A 221 23.05 -24.25 -11.01
N GLU A 222 22.80 -24.86 -12.15
CA GLU A 222 21.64 -24.57 -13.01
C GLU A 222 20.26 -24.92 -12.37
N ASN A 223 20.26 -25.75 -11.33
CA ASN A 223 19.07 -26.15 -10.58
C ASN A 223 18.83 -25.32 -9.31
N GLY A 224 19.68 -24.30 -9.06
CA GLY A 224 19.58 -23.45 -7.89
C GLY A 224 20.14 -24.03 -6.62
N TYR A 225 21.04 -25.01 -6.69
CA TYR A 225 21.78 -25.56 -5.56
C TYR A 225 23.23 -25.10 -5.54
N ALA A 226 23.81 -24.99 -4.34
CA ALA A 226 25.22 -24.73 -4.13
C ALA A 226 25.84 -25.71 -3.14
N ARG A 227 27.05 -26.17 -3.43
CA ARG A 227 27.83 -26.99 -2.48
C ARG A 227 28.43 -26.11 -1.40
N ILE A 228 28.52 -26.66 -0.17
CA ILE A 228 29.29 -26.04 0.89
C ILE A 228 30.74 -26.51 0.75
N LEU A 229 31.65 -25.55 0.65
CA LEU A 229 33.09 -25.79 0.41
C LEU A 229 33.90 -25.49 1.66
N LYS A 230 34.97 -26.29 1.89
CA LYS A 230 35.95 -26.05 2.96
C LYS A 230 36.87 -24.87 2.58
N ARG A 231 37.15 -24.04 3.57
CA ARG A 231 38.12 -22.95 3.42
C ARG A 231 39.55 -23.45 3.15
N SER A 232 39.92 -24.59 3.76
CA SER A 232 41.30 -25.09 3.79
C SER A 232 41.84 -25.50 2.43
N ASP A 233 41.02 -26.11 1.56
CA ASP A 233 41.44 -26.71 0.30
C ASP A 233 40.41 -26.59 -0.81
N HIS A 234 39.35 -25.84 -0.56
CA HIS A 234 38.20 -25.61 -1.46
C HIS A 234 37.51 -26.91 -1.90
N SER A 235 37.70 -28.01 -1.16
CA SER A 235 37.00 -29.25 -1.44
C SER A 235 35.54 -29.17 -0.97
N GLU A 236 34.70 -29.92 -1.65
CA GLU A 236 33.28 -30.04 -1.29
C GLU A 236 33.12 -30.79 0.03
N THR A 237 32.14 -30.35 0.83
CA THR A 237 31.68 -31.11 2.00
C THR A 237 30.58 -32.09 1.63
N GLU A 238 29.99 -32.79 2.60
CA GLU A 238 28.76 -33.56 2.41
C GLU A 238 27.48 -32.70 2.39
N TYR A 239 27.62 -31.39 2.46
CA TYR A 239 26.49 -30.46 2.53
C TYR A 239 26.36 -29.59 1.28
N GLY A 240 25.13 -29.17 1.05
CA GLY A 240 24.76 -28.13 0.10
C GLY A 240 23.51 -27.40 0.50
N VAL A 241 23.21 -26.32 -0.17
CA VAL A 241 22.02 -25.49 0.09
C VAL A 241 21.26 -25.20 -1.19
N ASP A 242 19.95 -24.93 -1.09
CA ASP A 242 19.17 -24.31 -2.14
C ASP A 242 19.20 -22.77 -2.02
N LYS A 243 18.52 -22.06 -2.94
CA LYS A 243 18.44 -20.61 -2.97
C LYS A 243 17.81 -19.99 -1.73
N TRP A 244 17.04 -20.76 -0.97
CA TRP A 244 16.46 -20.39 0.32
C TRP A 244 17.32 -20.77 1.51
N TYR A 245 18.53 -21.25 1.24
CA TYR A 245 19.51 -21.68 2.24
C TYR A 245 19.05 -22.86 3.09
N ASN A 246 18.04 -23.63 2.63
CA ASN A 246 17.72 -24.93 3.23
C ASN A 246 18.93 -25.87 3.06
N LEU A 247 19.28 -26.58 4.14
CA LEU A 247 20.46 -27.42 4.19
C LEU A 247 20.14 -28.84 3.74
N TYR A 248 20.93 -29.37 2.82
CA TYR A 248 20.83 -30.70 2.25
C TYR A 248 22.08 -31.52 2.54
N LYS A 249 21.88 -32.82 2.72
CA LYS A 249 22.97 -33.78 2.66
C LYS A 249 23.18 -34.20 1.22
N VAL A 250 24.41 -34.14 0.72
CA VAL A 250 24.73 -34.52 -0.65
C VAL A 250 25.33 -35.90 -0.70
N GLU A 251 24.63 -36.85 -1.30
CA GLU A 251 25.01 -38.24 -1.46
C GLU A 251 25.03 -38.64 -2.92
N ASN A 252 26.19 -39.10 -3.42
CA ASN A 252 26.38 -39.45 -4.85
C ASN A 252 26.00 -38.33 -5.85
N GLY A 253 26.17 -37.07 -5.44
CA GLY A 253 25.83 -35.89 -6.23
C GLY A 253 24.35 -35.48 -6.16
N GLU A 254 23.51 -36.21 -5.41
CA GLU A 254 22.11 -35.85 -5.20
C GLU A 254 21.89 -35.13 -3.87
N TYR A 255 21.10 -34.06 -3.87
CA TYR A 255 20.70 -33.28 -2.69
C TYR A 255 19.53 -33.98 -1.99
N LYS A 256 19.75 -34.44 -0.75
CA LYS A 256 18.75 -35.16 0.05
C LYS A 256 18.26 -34.26 1.19
N ASP A 257 16.97 -34.04 1.27
CA ASP A 257 16.30 -33.26 2.31
C ASP A 257 16.08 -34.03 3.61
N THR A 258 17.06 -34.83 4.00
CA THR A 258 17.00 -35.65 5.21
C THR A 258 17.44 -34.93 6.50
N LEU A 259 17.98 -33.72 6.37
CA LEU A 259 18.42 -32.91 7.49
C LEU A 259 17.24 -32.13 8.07
N THR A 260 16.76 -32.63 9.23
CA THR A 260 15.58 -32.04 9.88
C THR A 260 15.92 -31.48 11.25
N GLN A 261 15.09 -30.56 11.71
CA GLN A 261 15.04 -30.11 13.10
C GLN A 261 13.60 -29.91 13.52
N LYS A 262 13.34 -29.76 14.78
CA LYS A 262 12.03 -29.40 15.29
C LYS A 262 11.82 -27.89 15.14
N GLN A 263 10.65 -27.53 14.66
CA GLN A 263 10.13 -26.16 14.77
C GLN A 263 10.07 -25.79 16.26
N VAL A 264 10.39 -24.57 16.59
CA VAL A 264 10.45 -24.15 17.99
C VAL A 264 9.06 -24.26 18.65
N ASN A 265 9.00 -24.81 19.85
CA ASN A 265 7.76 -25.09 20.59
C ASN A 265 6.69 -25.92 19.85
N SER A 266 7.10 -26.65 18.82
CA SER A 266 6.23 -27.54 18.05
C SER A 266 6.87 -28.92 17.91
N ASN A 267 6.05 -29.92 17.63
CA ASN A 267 6.52 -31.25 17.25
C ASN A 267 6.69 -31.43 15.73
N THR A 268 6.43 -30.36 14.96
CA THR A 268 6.57 -30.36 13.51
C THR A 268 8.03 -30.43 13.12
N ASP A 269 8.36 -31.35 12.21
CA ASP A 269 9.69 -31.40 11.61
C ASP A 269 9.78 -30.41 10.46
N ILE A 270 10.86 -29.61 10.44
CA ILE A 270 11.18 -28.69 9.36
C ILE A 270 12.56 -29.01 8.80
N GLN A 271 12.80 -28.65 7.56
CA GLN A 271 14.11 -28.71 6.93
C GLN A 271 15.11 -27.84 7.70
N GLN A 272 16.34 -28.33 7.93
CA GLN A 272 17.39 -27.46 8.44
C GLN A 272 17.70 -26.34 7.45
N ASN A 273 18.08 -25.20 8.00
CA ASN A 273 18.45 -24.02 7.22
C ASN A 273 19.64 -23.34 7.89
N ILE A 274 20.60 -22.83 7.14
CA ILE A 274 21.82 -22.25 7.72
C ILE A 274 21.57 -20.97 8.52
N PHE A 275 20.37 -20.38 8.46
CA PHE A 275 19.94 -19.29 9.34
C PHE A 275 19.42 -19.76 10.69
N TYR A 276 19.17 -21.06 10.86
CA TYR A 276 18.60 -21.60 12.10
C TYR A 276 19.65 -22.05 13.08
N LYS A 277 19.43 -21.77 14.36
CA LYS A 277 20.30 -22.22 15.45
C LYS A 277 20.44 -23.74 15.55
N GLY A 278 19.41 -24.49 15.17
CA GLY A 278 19.39 -25.97 15.25
C GLY A 278 20.01 -26.66 14.04
N SER A 279 20.53 -25.94 13.08
CA SER A 279 21.14 -26.47 11.86
C SER A 279 22.55 -27.01 12.12
N ALA A 280 23.04 -27.85 11.23
CA ALA A 280 24.44 -28.37 11.29
C ALA A 280 25.46 -27.30 10.85
N LEU A 281 25.05 -26.34 10.08
CA LEU A 281 25.85 -25.19 9.63
C LEU A 281 25.11 -23.91 9.86
N HIS A 282 25.84 -22.82 10.11
CA HIS A 282 25.27 -21.51 10.47
C HIS A 282 25.95 -20.38 9.72
N VAL A 283 25.15 -19.39 9.32
CA VAL A 283 25.65 -18.07 8.89
C VAL A 283 26.21 -17.30 10.09
N TYR A 284 27.03 -16.31 9.82
CA TYR A 284 27.58 -15.44 10.87
C TYR A 284 26.55 -14.43 11.35
N ASN A 285 26.72 -13.97 12.59
CA ASN A 285 25.83 -13.03 13.25
C ASN A 285 26.01 -11.62 12.67
N THR A 286 25.26 -11.30 11.63
CA THR A 286 25.07 -9.96 11.09
C THR A 286 23.64 -9.83 10.59
N GLY A 287 23.16 -8.61 10.31
CA GLY A 287 21.90 -8.39 9.59
C GLY A 287 22.11 -8.64 8.10
N TYR A 288 21.19 -9.37 7.48
CA TYR A 288 21.21 -9.66 6.04
C TYR A 288 20.05 -8.91 5.37
N MET A 289 20.30 -8.15 4.31
CA MET A 289 19.29 -7.56 3.46
C MET A 289 18.96 -8.54 2.35
N MET A 290 17.76 -9.11 2.40
CA MET A 290 17.27 -10.02 1.37
C MET A 290 16.15 -9.34 0.57
N TYR A 291 16.10 -9.64 -0.73
CA TYR A 291 14.98 -9.28 -1.56
C TYR A 291 14.50 -10.46 -2.41
N ALA A 292 13.21 -10.47 -2.66
CA ALA A 292 12.57 -11.28 -3.68
C ALA A 292 11.90 -10.37 -4.71
N LYS A 293 11.71 -10.87 -5.95
CA LYS A 293 11.05 -10.13 -7.03
C LYS A 293 9.72 -10.77 -7.39
N THR A 294 8.80 -9.94 -7.85
CA THR A 294 7.59 -10.40 -8.52
C THR A 294 7.47 -9.76 -9.91
N TYR A 295 6.92 -10.50 -10.86
CA TYR A 295 6.61 -10.03 -12.21
C TYR A 295 5.11 -10.05 -12.50
N ASP A 296 4.31 -10.48 -11.53
CA ASP A 296 2.86 -10.60 -11.58
C ASP A 296 2.15 -9.82 -10.47
N ASP A 297 2.76 -8.67 -10.08
CA ASP A 297 2.23 -7.72 -9.11
C ASP A 297 2.08 -8.28 -7.68
N GLY A 298 2.80 -9.34 -7.32
CA GLY A 298 2.84 -9.89 -5.97
C GLY A 298 2.09 -11.20 -5.78
N PHE A 299 1.59 -11.82 -6.86
CA PHE A 299 0.98 -13.15 -6.76
C PHE A 299 2.03 -14.25 -6.57
N THR A 300 3.18 -14.13 -7.25
CA THR A 300 4.30 -15.07 -7.12
C THR A 300 5.62 -14.33 -6.97
N TRP A 301 6.58 -14.96 -6.31
CA TRP A 301 7.86 -14.38 -5.97
C TRP A 301 9.03 -15.29 -6.41
N THR A 302 10.14 -14.68 -6.75
CA THR A 302 11.40 -15.40 -7.05
C THR A 302 12.08 -15.89 -5.77
N ASP A 303 13.10 -16.72 -5.92
CA ASP A 303 14.04 -16.99 -4.86
C ASP A 303 14.74 -15.71 -4.39
N PRO A 304 15.16 -15.63 -3.11
CA PRO A 304 15.77 -14.43 -2.56
C PRO A 304 17.22 -14.25 -2.98
N GLU A 305 17.64 -12.99 -2.97
CA GLU A 305 19.04 -12.60 -3.11
C GLU A 305 19.48 -11.73 -1.92
N ILE A 306 20.76 -11.82 -1.54
CA ILE A 306 21.35 -11.04 -0.44
C ILE A 306 22.19 -9.90 -1.01
N LEU A 307 21.94 -8.68 -0.54
CA LEU A 307 22.62 -7.46 -0.99
C LEU A 307 23.89 -7.11 -0.21
N ASN A 308 24.15 -7.74 0.92
CA ASN A 308 25.25 -7.38 1.84
C ASN A 308 26.60 -7.11 1.15
N PRO A 309 27.07 -7.95 0.21
CA PRO A 309 28.39 -7.73 -0.43
C PRO A 309 28.48 -6.41 -1.17
N GLN A 310 27.37 -5.90 -1.70
CA GLN A 310 27.33 -4.68 -2.51
C GLN A 310 27.17 -3.41 -1.66
N ILE A 311 26.37 -3.47 -0.58
CA ILE A 311 25.86 -2.27 0.09
C ILE A 311 26.26 -2.13 1.55
N LYS A 312 26.56 -3.23 2.28
CA LYS A 312 26.93 -3.17 3.70
C LYS A 312 28.41 -2.83 3.88
N ARG A 313 28.71 -1.83 4.69
CA ARG A 313 30.09 -1.49 5.05
C ARG A 313 30.64 -2.52 6.05
N PRO A 314 31.85 -3.06 5.84
CA PRO A 314 32.33 -4.19 6.65
C PRO A 314 32.78 -3.82 8.06
N THR A 315 32.99 -2.53 8.35
CA THR A 315 33.46 -2.04 9.64
C THR A 315 32.63 -0.86 10.11
N LYS A 316 32.48 -0.72 11.44
CA LYS A 316 31.74 0.34 12.12
C LYS A 316 30.22 0.32 11.97
N GLU A 317 29.68 -0.53 11.11
CA GLU A 317 28.28 -0.69 10.86
C GLU A 317 27.81 -2.04 11.41
N THR A 318 27.19 -2.01 12.59
CA THR A 318 26.66 -3.22 13.22
C THR A 318 25.37 -3.68 12.54
N ALA A 319 24.54 -2.75 12.07
CA ALA A 319 23.38 -3.04 11.26
C ALA A 319 23.30 -2.05 10.11
N LEU A 320 22.91 -2.54 8.93
CA LEU A 320 22.30 -1.77 7.85
C LEU A 320 20.88 -2.26 7.74
N LEU A 321 19.92 -1.36 7.71
CA LEU A 321 18.51 -1.65 7.83
C LEU A 321 17.74 -1.01 6.67
N VAL A 322 16.75 -1.71 6.18
CA VAL A 322 15.81 -1.17 5.20
C VAL A 322 14.94 -0.12 5.89
N SER A 323 14.75 1.03 5.27
CA SER A 323 13.70 1.95 5.70
C SER A 323 12.36 1.39 5.24
N PRO A 324 11.46 1.04 6.19
CA PRO A 324 10.20 0.39 5.84
C PRO A 324 9.28 1.33 5.07
N GLY A 325 8.60 0.81 4.05
CA GLY A 325 7.68 1.57 3.22
C GLY A 325 7.91 1.37 1.74
N GLN A 326 8.38 2.38 1.02
CA GLN A 326 8.60 2.27 -0.43
C GLN A 326 9.87 2.95 -0.90
N GLY A 327 10.41 2.43 -2.00
CA GLY A 327 11.39 3.10 -2.82
C GLY A 327 10.74 3.92 -3.93
N VAL A 328 11.54 4.57 -4.74
CA VAL A 328 11.09 5.37 -5.88
C VAL A 328 11.82 4.94 -7.16
N LEU A 329 11.09 4.89 -8.26
CA LEU A 329 11.64 4.87 -9.61
C LEU A 329 11.71 6.31 -10.08
N THR A 330 12.92 6.82 -10.27
CA THR A 330 13.14 8.19 -10.71
C THR A 330 12.77 8.38 -12.19
N SER A 331 12.64 9.63 -12.59
CA SER A 331 12.29 10.00 -13.97
C SER A 331 13.32 9.55 -15.01
N ASP A 332 14.58 9.35 -14.60
CA ASP A 332 15.65 8.83 -15.46
C ASP A 332 15.76 7.29 -15.46
N GLY A 333 14.91 6.61 -14.68
CA GLY A 333 14.84 5.15 -14.61
C GLY A 333 15.73 4.50 -13.56
N THR A 334 16.31 5.29 -12.64
CA THR A 334 17.06 4.78 -11.50
C THR A 334 16.11 4.23 -10.45
N ILE A 335 16.37 3.04 -9.94
CA ILE A 335 15.66 2.49 -8.77
C ILE A 335 16.37 2.99 -7.52
N VAL A 336 15.63 3.62 -6.60
CA VAL A 336 16.17 4.16 -5.35
C VAL A 336 15.40 3.59 -4.16
N ILE A 337 16.12 3.10 -3.15
CA ILE A 337 15.54 2.52 -1.94
C ILE A 337 16.20 3.18 -0.73
N PRO A 338 15.41 3.74 0.21
CA PRO A 338 15.96 4.31 1.43
C PRO A 338 16.38 3.22 2.42
N PHE A 339 17.49 3.49 3.11
CA PHE A 339 18.10 2.67 4.15
C PHE A 339 18.55 3.54 5.31
N TYR A 340 18.85 2.93 6.44
CA TYR A 340 19.56 3.56 7.54
C TYR A 340 20.51 2.57 8.19
N ASP A 341 21.51 3.06 8.91
CA ASP A 341 22.49 2.21 9.58
C ASP A 341 22.55 2.47 11.09
N HIS A 342 23.13 1.52 11.80
CA HIS A 342 23.62 1.68 13.15
C HIS A 342 25.15 1.71 13.09
N GLY A 343 25.71 2.90 12.83
CA GLY A 343 27.14 3.11 12.71
C GLY A 343 27.63 4.27 13.56
N ASP A 344 28.88 4.25 14.02
CA ASP A 344 29.54 5.32 14.78
C ASP A 344 28.74 5.88 15.99
N GLY A 345 27.78 5.09 16.55
CA GLY A 345 26.98 5.44 17.72
C GLY A 345 25.72 6.27 17.42
N GLU A 346 25.39 6.49 16.16
CA GLU A 346 24.16 7.13 15.69
C GLU A 346 23.45 6.23 14.67
N GLU A 347 22.16 6.50 14.44
CA GLU A 347 21.44 6.05 13.25
C GLU A 347 21.57 7.13 12.18
N ASN A 348 21.88 6.74 10.93
CA ASN A 348 22.00 7.67 9.81
C ASN A 348 21.32 7.09 8.58
N ALA A 349 20.39 7.86 8.01
CA ALA A 349 19.69 7.50 6.79
C ALA A 349 20.61 7.63 5.56
N SER A 350 20.40 6.76 4.58
CA SER A 350 21.09 6.73 3.30
C SER A 350 20.18 6.15 2.23
N ILE A 351 20.64 6.05 1.01
CA ILE A 351 19.95 5.31 -0.05
C ILE A 351 20.88 4.30 -0.70
N ILE A 352 20.29 3.24 -1.22
CA ILE A 352 20.89 2.45 -2.28
C ILE A 352 20.19 2.75 -3.60
N TRP A 353 20.91 2.61 -4.71
CA TRP A 353 20.32 2.80 -6.02
C TRP A 353 20.89 1.81 -7.05
N SER A 354 20.10 1.63 -8.13
CA SER A 354 20.50 0.86 -9.29
C SER A 354 20.14 1.60 -10.57
N ASP A 355 21.12 1.81 -11.44
CA ASP A 355 20.93 2.40 -12.77
C ASP A 355 20.76 1.33 -13.86
N ASP A 356 20.97 0.08 -13.54
CA ASP A 356 20.96 -1.07 -14.45
C ASP A 356 19.80 -2.05 -14.20
N ASN A 357 18.72 -1.54 -13.60
CA ASN A 357 17.52 -2.29 -13.30
C ASN A 357 17.76 -3.44 -12.29
N GLY A 358 18.44 -3.14 -11.18
CA GLY A 358 18.66 -4.04 -10.05
C GLY A 358 19.71 -5.12 -10.24
N LYS A 359 20.58 -5.03 -11.28
CA LYS A 359 21.68 -5.97 -11.45
C LYS A 359 22.85 -5.63 -10.54
N THR A 360 23.13 -4.35 -10.39
CA THR A 360 24.12 -3.84 -9.42
C THR A 360 23.52 -2.74 -8.57
N TRP A 361 23.98 -2.66 -7.32
CA TRP A 361 23.50 -1.69 -6.34
C TRP A 361 24.68 -0.92 -5.77
N GLU A 362 24.48 0.39 -5.66
CA GLU A 362 25.42 1.31 -5.06
C GLU A 362 24.78 1.99 -3.84
N ARG A 363 25.60 2.58 -2.96
CA ARG A 363 25.11 3.23 -1.73
C ARG A 363 25.65 4.65 -1.61
N SER A 364 24.78 5.61 -1.23
CA SER A 364 25.14 7.00 -0.98
C SER A 364 26.01 7.17 0.26
N ASN A 365 26.53 8.39 0.47
CA ASN A 365 26.90 8.81 1.82
C ASN A 365 25.64 8.85 2.72
N ASP A 366 25.86 8.83 4.01
CA ASP A 366 24.78 9.00 4.98
C ASP A 366 24.31 10.46 5.02
N VAL A 367 23.05 10.68 5.39
CA VAL A 367 22.58 12.02 5.76
C VAL A 367 23.47 12.55 6.91
N PRO A 368 24.04 13.77 6.81
CA PRO A 368 24.97 14.26 7.80
C PRO A 368 24.40 14.26 9.22
N GLY A 369 24.97 13.43 10.10
CA GLY A 369 24.61 13.31 11.52
C GLY A 369 25.21 14.43 12.37
N ALA A 370 25.12 14.30 13.70
CA ALA A 370 25.53 15.34 14.66
C ALA A 370 27.01 15.74 14.54
N ALA A 371 27.90 14.77 14.30
CA ALA A 371 29.33 15.02 14.10
C ALA A 371 29.63 15.90 12.88
N ALA A 372 28.79 15.85 11.84
CA ALA A 372 28.89 16.66 10.63
C ALA A 372 28.05 17.97 10.70
N GLY A 373 27.52 18.30 11.88
CA GLY A 373 26.69 19.46 12.13
C GLY A 373 25.26 19.34 11.62
N GLY A 374 24.77 18.12 11.44
CA GLY A 374 23.38 17.74 11.26
C GLY A 374 22.77 17.17 12.55
N TYR A 375 21.96 16.13 12.44
CA TYR A 375 21.38 15.36 13.54
C TYR A 375 21.04 13.96 13.06
N TRP A 376 20.85 13.01 13.96
CA TRP A 376 20.58 11.64 13.61
C TRP A 376 19.30 11.52 12.76
N SER A 377 19.31 10.60 11.83
CA SER A 377 18.23 10.28 10.92
C SER A 377 18.09 8.74 10.82
N SER A 378 16.88 8.28 10.69
CA SER A 378 16.57 6.86 10.70
C SER A 378 15.59 6.52 9.55
N GLU A 379 14.61 5.71 9.82
CA GLU A 379 13.57 5.31 8.85
C GLU A 379 13.09 6.49 8.00
N SER A 380 13.05 6.29 6.70
CA SER A 380 12.91 7.39 5.74
C SER A 380 12.17 6.96 4.47
N GLU A 381 11.63 7.94 3.75
CA GLU A 381 11.15 7.77 2.39
C GLU A 381 11.66 8.89 1.47
N VAL A 382 11.77 8.58 0.19
CA VAL A 382 12.38 9.46 -0.82
C VAL A 382 11.35 9.84 -1.88
N VAL A 383 11.38 11.11 -2.27
CA VAL A 383 10.65 11.63 -3.43
C VAL A 383 11.61 12.33 -4.38
N GLU A 384 11.30 12.34 -5.66
CA GLU A 384 12.06 13.07 -6.67
C GLU A 384 11.43 14.46 -6.89
N LEU A 385 12.23 15.51 -6.79
CA LEU A 385 11.80 16.86 -7.18
C LEU A 385 11.82 17.02 -8.71
N SER A 386 11.10 18.01 -9.20
CA SER A 386 10.95 18.28 -10.64
C SER A 386 12.26 18.53 -11.41
N ASP A 387 13.35 18.79 -10.69
CA ASP A 387 14.70 18.98 -11.26
C ASP A 387 15.62 17.75 -11.11
N GLY A 388 15.07 16.61 -10.66
CA GLY A 388 15.80 15.37 -10.44
C GLY A 388 16.53 15.27 -9.09
N THR A 389 16.40 16.28 -8.22
CA THR A 389 16.90 16.21 -6.84
C THR A 389 16.10 15.16 -6.07
N LEU A 390 16.77 14.28 -5.35
CA LEU A 390 16.09 13.37 -4.42
C LEU A 390 15.92 14.08 -3.07
N ARG A 391 14.70 14.10 -2.55
CA ARG A 391 14.39 14.60 -1.22
C ARG A 391 13.97 13.45 -0.32
N MET A 392 14.72 13.23 0.75
CA MET A 392 14.45 12.21 1.75
C MET A 392 13.80 12.87 2.97
N PHE A 393 12.63 12.37 3.34
CA PHE A 393 11.99 12.65 4.63
C PHE A 393 12.31 11.52 5.59
N PHE A 394 12.62 11.82 6.85
CA PHE A 394 13.10 10.80 7.77
C PHE A 394 12.67 11.04 9.22
N ARG A 395 12.59 9.97 9.96
CA ARG A 395 12.44 9.93 11.41
C ARG A 395 13.69 10.56 12.05
N SER A 396 13.47 11.48 13.00
CA SER A 396 14.55 12.17 13.73
C SER A 396 14.09 12.57 15.11
N GLY A 397 15.04 12.84 16.02
CA GLY A 397 14.76 13.35 17.36
C GLY A 397 14.30 14.79 17.46
N GLN A 398 13.97 15.43 16.33
CA GLN A 398 13.76 16.89 16.28
C GLN A 398 12.32 17.33 16.60
N GLY A 399 11.35 16.40 16.64
CA GLY A 399 9.94 16.71 16.93
C GLY A 399 9.21 17.47 15.82
N VAL A 400 9.81 17.55 14.65
CA VAL A 400 9.26 18.20 13.45
C VAL A 400 9.60 17.37 12.21
N VAL A 401 8.83 17.53 11.15
CA VAL A 401 9.15 16.93 9.84
C VAL A 401 10.48 17.48 9.36
N CYS A 402 11.41 16.57 9.06
CA CYS A 402 12.76 16.88 8.59
C CYS A 402 13.00 16.25 7.23
N TYR A 403 13.85 16.87 6.42
CA TYR A 403 14.29 16.33 5.14
C TYR A 403 15.75 16.65 4.84
N SER A 404 16.33 15.91 3.92
CA SER A 404 17.64 16.19 3.32
C SER A 404 17.56 15.95 1.82
N ASP A 405 18.28 16.77 1.05
CA ASP A 405 18.33 16.65 -0.40
C ASP A 405 19.60 15.95 -0.84
N ALA A 406 19.51 15.06 -1.80
CA ALA A 406 20.64 14.44 -2.46
C ALA A 406 20.65 14.76 -3.95
N VAL A 407 21.85 15.00 -4.47
CA VAL A 407 22.09 15.21 -5.88
C VAL A 407 23.24 14.32 -6.34
N ARG A 408 23.26 13.92 -7.59
CA ARG A 408 24.41 13.21 -8.15
C ARG A 408 25.61 14.13 -8.27
N ASN A 409 26.76 13.66 -7.78
CA ASN A 409 28.05 14.32 -7.98
C ASN A 409 28.62 14.04 -9.38
N THR A 410 29.78 14.56 -9.67
CA THR A 410 30.46 14.36 -10.96
C THR A 410 30.91 12.90 -11.21
N SER A 411 30.97 12.08 -10.17
CA SER A 411 31.28 10.64 -10.28
C SER A 411 30.01 9.79 -10.48
N GLY A 412 28.83 10.38 -10.37
CA GLY A 412 27.56 9.70 -10.48
C GLY A 412 26.92 9.31 -9.13
N ASP A 413 27.64 9.49 -8.01
CA ASP A 413 27.12 9.10 -6.68
C ASP A 413 26.11 10.11 -6.16
N TYR A 414 25.08 9.64 -5.46
CA TYR A 414 24.20 10.51 -4.70
C TYR A 414 24.85 11.01 -3.41
N VAL A 415 24.80 12.32 -3.21
CA VAL A 415 25.39 12.98 -2.05
C VAL A 415 24.33 13.80 -1.31
N PHE A 416 24.07 13.42 -0.06
CA PHE A 416 23.13 14.12 0.81
C PHE A 416 23.71 15.42 1.39
N THR A 417 22.87 16.43 1.43
CA THR A 417 23.14 17.72 2.07
C THR A 417 22.81 17.67 3.57
N LYS A 418 23.10 18.79 4.29
CA LYS A 418 22.68 18.89 5.69
C LYS A 418 21.16 18.88 5.82
N PRO A 419 20.62 18.18 6.84
CA PRO A 419 19.19 18.10 7.03
C PRO A 419 18.54 19.45 7.39
N VAL A 420 17.31 19.62 6.93
CA VAL A 420 16.48 20.82 7.09
C VAL A 420 15.22 20.48 7.90
N LYS A 421 14.80 21.43 8.76
CA LYS A 421 13.55 21.34 9.55
C LYS A 421 12.45 22.14 8.88
N THR A 422 11.27 21.55 8.70
CA THR A 422 10.12 22.26 8.13
C THR A 422 9.41 23.18 9.12
N GLY A 423 9.61 23.00 10.42
CA GLY A 423 8.83 23.66 11.48
C GLY A 423 7.46 23.00 11.76
N VAL A 424 7.04 22.02 10.98
CA VAL A 424 5.77 21.29 11.17
C VAL A 424 5.96 20.17 12.18
N SER A 425 5.21 20.21 13.29
CA SER A 425 5.35 19.26 14.39
C SER A 425 4.94 17.85 13.99
N CYS A 426 5.78 16.86 14.32
CA CYS A 426 5.48 15.44 14.24
C CYS A 426 6.19 14.69 15.38
N THR A 427 5.83 13.42 15.61
CA THR A 427 6.57 12.61 16.58
C THR A 427 7.94 12.20 16.02
N SER A 428 8.89 11.97 16.92
CA SER A 428 10.21 11.42 16.58
C SER A 428 10.33 9.91 16.78
N THR A 429 9.21 9.21 16.98
CA THR A 429 9.22 7.78 17.36
C THR A 429 8.63 6.84 16.32
N CYS A 430 8.34 7.33 15.11
CA CYS A 430 7.78 6.59 14.00
C CYS A 430 8.45 6.97 12.69
N ASN A 431 8.30 6.09 11.68
CA ASN A 431 8.66 6.43 10.32
C ASN A 431 7.86 7.65 9.82
N VAL A 432 8.35 8.24 8.76
CA VAL A 432 7.69 9.33 8.03
C VAL A 432 7.51 8.86 6.61
N THR A 433 6.26 8.69 6.15
CA THR A 433 6.00 8.35 4.76
C THR A 433 5.82 9.61 3.91
N ALA A 434 6.33 9.59 2.69
CA ALA A 434 6.25 10.71 1.76
C ALA A 434 6.05 10.26 0.32
N ILE A 435 5.17 10.94 -0.41
CA ILE A 435 4.97 10.72 -1.84
C ILE A 435 4.89 12.05 -2.59
N ASN A 436 5.32 12.06 -3.85
CA ASN A 436 4.87 13.08 -4.79
C ASN A 436 3.42 12.82 -5.17
N TYR A 437 2.64 13.88 -5.21
CA TYR A 437 1.37 13.83 -5.92
C TYR A 437 1.64 14.11 -7.41
N SER A 438 1.08 13.28 -8.29
CA SER A 438 1.40 13.28 -9.73
C SER A 438 1.04 14.59 -10.46
N LYS A 439 0.17 15.39 -9.85
CA LYS A 439 -0.29 16.67 -10.40
C LYS A 439 0.13 17.83 -9.49
N THR A 440 0.13 19.01 -10.03
CA THR A 440 0.41 20.21 -9.25
C THR A 440 -0.77 20.63 -8.40
N ILE A 441 -0.50 21.20 -7.24
CA ILE A 441 -1.47 21.90 -6.39
C ILE A 441 -1.07 23.38 -6.39
N ASP A 442 -1.99 24.27 -6.68
CA ASP A 442 -1.72 25.71 -6.86
C ASP A 442 -0.58 26.02 -7.85
N GLY A 443 -0.44 25.17 -8.88
CA GLY A 443 0.61 25.29 -9.90
C GLY A 443 2.01 24.85 -9.46
N LYS A 444 2.16 24.29 -8.25
CA LYS A 444 3.43 23.82 -7.68
C LYS A 444 3.46 22.32 -7.52
N GLN A 445 4.65 21.74 -7.54
CA GLN A 445 4.82 20.34 -7.14
C GLN A 445 4.35 20.16 -5.70
N ALA A 446 3.55 19.12 -5.46
CA ALA A 446 3.01 18.82 -4.15
C ALA A 446 3.61 17.51 -3.59
N ILE A 447 4.00 17.56 -2.33
CA ILE A 447 4.50 16.40 -1.59
C ILE A 447 3.53 16.16 -0.42
N LEU A 448 3.02 14.93 -0.34
CA LEU A 448 2.22 14.48 0.79
C LEU A 448 3.13 13.74 1.77
N VAL A 449 3.06 14.14 3.05
CA VAL A 449 3.87 13.53 4.11
C VAL A 449 2.94 13.07 5.22
N ALA A 450 2.97 11.79 5.60
CA ALA A 450 2.18 11.32 6.73
C ALA A 450 3.07 10.91 7.91
N ALA A 451 2.65 11.34 9.09
CA ALA A 451 3.32 11.04 10.36
C ALA A 451 2.36 11.25 11.53
N PRO A 452 2.64 10.67 12.73
CA PRO A 452 1.98 11.09 13.95
C PRO A 452 2.24 12.57 14.27
N GLY A 453 1.19 13.38 14.39
CA GLY A 453 1.28 14.83 14.62
C GLY A 453 1.27 15.24 16.10
N GLY A 454 1.32 14.27 17.03
CA GLY A 454 1.25 14.51 18.48
C GLY A 454 2.53 14.14 19.21
N SER A 455 2.45 14.13 20.53
CA SER A 455 3.48 13.53 21.36
C SER A 455 3.30 12.01 21.41
N GLY A 456 4.28 11.26 20.91
CA GLY A 456 4.18 9.81 20.80
C GLY A 456 3.42 9.35 19.53
N ARG A 457 3.05 8.08 19.48
CA ARG A 457 2.45 7.41 18.31
C ARG A 457 0.94 7.61 18.28
N ALA A 458 0.52 8.86 18.08
CA ALA A 458 -0.88 9.27 18.07
C ALA A 458 -1.12 10.51 17.20
N ASN A 459 -2.37 10.85 16.96
CA ASN A 459 -2.80 12.02 16.21
C ASN A 459 -2.24 12.01 14.77
N GLY A 460 -2.53 10.95 14.03
CA GLY A 460 -2.05 10.79 12.65
C GLY A 460 -2.45 11.94 11.74
N LYS A 461 -1.50 12.42 10.97
CA LYS A 461 -1.67 13.55 10.05
C LYS A 461 -1.15 13.20 8.67
N ILE A 462 -1.78 13.77 7.65
CA ILE A 462 -1.20 13.92 6.32
C ILE A 462 -0.97 15.41 6.11
N PHE A 463 0.26 15.79 5.89
CA PHE A 463 0.70 17.15 5.59
C PHE A 463 0.86 17.29 4.07
N THR A 464 0.22 18.28 3.48
CA THR A 464 0.41 18.65 2.08
C THR A 464 1.39 19.79 2.00
N PHE A 465 2.56 19.54 1.44
CA PHE A 465 3.57 20.57 1.20
C PHE A 465 3.62 20.96 -0.26
N LEU A 466 3.80 22.25 -0.52
CA LEU A 466 4.12 22.78 -1.84
C LEU A 466 5.61 23.05 -1.93
N VAL A 467 6.23 22.66 -3.04
CA VAL A 467 7.65 22.93 -3.31
C VAL A 467 7.77 24.30 -3.96
N GLU A 468 8.48 25.21 -3.31
CA GLU A 468 8.75 26.56 -3.80
C GLU A 468 9.86 26.54 -4.87
N GLU A 469 10.04 27.65 -5.60
CA GLU A 469 11.09 27.77 -6.63
C GLU A 469 12.51 27.56 -6.07
N ASP A 470 12.75 27.97 -4.81
CA ASP A 470 14.01 27.75 -4.10
C ASP A 470 14.11 26.36 -3.43
N LYS A 471 13.17 25.46 -3.73
CA LYS A 471 13.00 24.11 -3.15
C LYS A 471 12.64 24.09 -1.66
N THR A 472 12.36 25.23 -1.02
CA THR A 472 11.77 25.22 0.32
C THR A 472 10.35 24.67 0.29
N LEU A 473 9.84 24.23 1.45
CA LEU A 473 8.51 23.66 1.58
C LEU A 473 7.57 24.64 2.28
N THR A 474 6.43 24.92 1.66
CA THR A 474 5.30 25.62 2.29
C THR A 474 4.22 24.61 2.65
N LEU A 475 3.79 24.59 3.92
CA LEU A 475 2.67 23.76 4.35
C LEU A 475 1.37 24.36 3.79
N LYS A 476 0.71 23.61 2.92
CA LYS A 476 -0.61 23.95 2.36
C LYS A 476 -1.74 23.49 3.28
N ASN A 477 -1.67 22.27 3.77
CA ASN A 477 -2.72 21.67 4.62
C ASN A 477 -2.15 20.64 5.59
N SER A 478 -2.91 20.38 6.66
CA SER A 478 -2.65 19.34 7.66
C SER A 478 -3.95 18.59 7.92
N TYR A 479 -4.16 17.50 7.20
CA TYR A 479 -5.35 16.65 7.34
C TYR A 479 -5.21 15.70 8.53
N SER A 480 -6.30 15.49 9.27
CA SER A 480 -6.32 14.58 10.42
C SER A 480 -6.82 13.21 10.02
N VAL A 481 -5.94 12.20 10.05
CA VAL A 481 -6.27 10.80 9.77
C VAL A 481 -6.99 10.17 10.97
N ASN A 482 -6.42 10.29 12.15
CA ASN A 482 -6.94 9.73 13.38
C ASN A 482 -6.44 10.51 14.60
N SER A 483 -7.33 10.91 15.49
CA SER A 483 -6.96 11.61 16.73
C SER A 483 -6.38 10.68 17.81
N GLY A 484 -6.62 9.37 17.70
CA GLY A 484 -6.11 8.34 18.61
C GLY A 484 -4.75 7.79 18.16
N THR A 485 -4.53 6.50 18.44
CA THR A 485 -3.30 5.79 18.05
C THR A 485 -3.10 5.83 16.55
N TYR A 486 -1.90 6.21 16.16
CA TYR A 486 -1.40 6.19 14.79
C TYR A 486 0.10 5.94 14.87
N GLN A 487 0.57 4.93 14.14
CA GLN A 487 1.99 4.54 14.22
C GLN A 487 2.62 4.58 12.83
N TYR A 488 3.20 3.48 12.38
CA TYR A 488 3.82 3.39 11.06
C TYR A 488 2.78 3.49 9.95
N SER A 489 3.19 4.05 8.83
CA SER A 489 2.31 4.22 7.67
C SER A 489 3.09 4.23 6.36
N CYS A 490 2.41 3.93 5.27
CA CYS A 490 2.91 4.08 3.91
C CYS A 490 1.79 4.52 2.99
N MET A 491 2.05 5.51 2.12
CA MET A 491 1.09 6.07 1.18
C MET A 491 1.46 5.75 -0.26
N SER A 492 0.46 5.72 -1.13
CA SER A 492 0.68 5.70 -2.58
C SER A 492 -0.50 6.35 -3.31
N GLU A 493 -0.24 7.05 -4.40
CA GLU A 493 -1.28 7.60 -5.26
C GLU A 493 -1.87 6.51 -6.16
N LEU A 494 -3.19 6.39 -6.18
CA LEU A 494 -3.91 5.46 -7.03
C LEU A 494 -4.08 6.02 -8.44
N LYS A 495 -4.31 5.14 -9.42
CA LYS A 495 -4.52 5.55 -10.83
C LYS A 495 -5.71 6.50 -11.04
N ASN A 496 -6.67 6.50 -10.13
CA ASN A 496 -7.79 7.44 -10.15
C ASN A 496 -7.48 8.79 -9.48
N GLY A 497 -6.24 9.03 -9.05
CA GLY A 497 -5.80 10.26 -8.40
C GLY A 497 -6.16 10.39 -6.91
N THR A 498 -6.76 9.36 -6.32
CA THR A 498 -6.93 9.30 -4.87
C THR A 498 -5.66 8.80 -4.19
N VAL A 499 -5.53 8.98 -2.89
CA VAL A 499 -4.35 8.58 -2.11
C VAL A 499 -4.72 7.45 -1.17
N GLY A 500 -4.12 6.29 -1.39
CA GLY A 500 -4.21 5.17 -0.48
C GLY A 500 -3.21 5.30 0.66
N LEU A 501 -3.63 4.98 1.86
CA LEU A 501 -2.82 4.98 3.08
C LEU A 501 -2.98 3.66 3.81
N LEU A 502 -1.87 2.96 3.99
CA LEU A 502 -1.77 1.91 5.00
C LEU A 502 -1.21 2.50 6.28
N TRP A 503 -1.82 2.19 7.43
CA TRP A 503 -1.36 2.72 8.71
C TRP A 503 -1.71 1.81 9.89
N GLU A 504 -0.84 1.82 10.89
CA GLU A 504 -1.04 1.07 12.13
C GLU A 504 -1.94 1.87 13.09
N ASN A 505 -3.07 1.27 13.48
CA ASN A 505 -3.97 1.85 14.49
C ASN A 505 -3.68 1.38 15.93
N GLY A 506 -2.54 0.72 16.13
CA GLY A 506 -2.13 0.11 17.40
C GLY A 506 -2.60 -1.34 17.55
N GLY A 507 -2.05 -2.03 18.56
CA GLY A 507 -2.41 -3.43 18.84
C GLY A 507 -1.99 -4.44 17.77
N GLY A 508 -1.09 -4.06 16.83
CA GLY A 508 -0.62 -4.95 15.77
C GLY A 508 -1.62 -5.15 14.63
N SER A 509 -2.38 -4.12 14.28
CA SER A 509 -3.28 -4.12 13.13
C SER A 509 -2.97 -2.97 12.18
N ILE A 510 -3.08 -3.25 10.88
CA ILE A 510 -2.89 -2.31 9.79
C ILE A 510 -4.23 -2.05 9.13
N ARG A 511 -4.53 -0.77 8.87
CA ARG A 511 -5.72 -0.31 8.16
C ARG A 511 -5.35 0.18 6.77
N TYR A 512 -6.26 0.00 5.82
CA TYR A 512 -6.23 0.64 4.52
C TYR A 512 -7.36 1.67 4.43
N ASP A 513 -6.99 2.90 4.18
CA ASP A 513 -7.92 4.00 3.93
C ASP A 513 -7.57 4.68 2.60
N ASN A 514 -8.56 5.30 1.97
CA ASN A 514 -8.40 6.00 0.69
C ASN A 514 -8.94 7.42 0.82
N TYR A 515 -8.17 8.41 0.40
CA TYR A 515 -8.48 9.83 0.52
C TYR A 515 -8.55 10.49 -0.85
N ASP A 516 -9.53 11.33 -1.03
CA ASP A 516 -9.58 12.23 -2.16
C ASP A 516 -8.57 13.37 -1.95
N ILE A 517 -7.87 13.75 -3.02
CA ILE A 517 -6.88 14.84 -2.96
C ILE A 517 -7.49 16.18 -2.51
N ALA A 518 -8.76 16.41 -2.78
CA ALA A 518 -9.47 17.62 -2.34
C ALA A 518 -9.52 17.72 -0.80
N GLN A 519 -9.57 16.60 -0.08
CA GLN A 519 -9.48 16.58 1.38
C GLN A 519 -8.08 16.93 1.85
N LEU A 520 -7.07 16.43 1.15
CA LEU A 520 -5.68 16.58 1.54
C LEU A 520 -5.12 17.96 1.17
N ALA A 521 -5.61 18.55 0.09
CA ALA A 521 -5.13 19.85 -0.38
C ALA A 521 -5.75 21.06 0.33
N ALA A 522 -6.84 20.92 1.06
CA ALA A 522 -7.73 21.98 1.61
C ALA A 522 -7.93 23.18 0.66
N ASP A 523 -9.11 23.76 0.61
CA ASP A 523 -9.50 24.80 -0.34
C ASP A 523 -9.67 24.35 -1.79
N GLY A 524 -10.08 23.10 -1.95
CA GLY A 524 -10.83 22.72 -3.13
C GLY A 524 -10.08 22.67 -4.45
N TYR A 525 -8.79 22.42 -4.44
CA TYR A 525 -8.18 21.97 -5.68
C TYR A 525 -8.59 20.51 -5.93
N ILE A 526 -9.57 20.33 -6.80
CA ILE A 526 -9.94 19.02 -7.31
C ILE A 526 -9.23 18.89 -8.66
N ASN A 527 -8.24 18.01 -8.70
CA ASN A 527 -7.66 17.58 -9.97
C ASN A 527 -8.73 16.87 -10.79
N ASP A 528 -8.86 17.28 -12.03
CA ASP A 528 -9.58 16.55 -13.06
C ASP A 528 -10.86 15.87 -12.55
N LEU A 529 -11.81 16.67 -12.04
CA LEU A 529 -13.17 16.22 -12.12
C LEU A 529 -13.47 16.15 -13.62
N GLU A 530 -13.16 15.01 -14.20
CA GLU A 530 -13.78 14.68 -15.47
C GLU A 530 -15.27 14.74 -15.21
N LEU A 531 -15.92 15.65 -15.91
CA LEU A 531 -17.36 15.80 -15.78
C LEU A 531 -18.11 14.54 -16.26
N GLY A 532 -17.41 13.48 -16.62
CA GLY A 532 -17.98 12.23 -17.12
C GLY A 532 -18.85 12.41 -18.38
N VAL A 533 -18.94 13.64 -18.87
CA VAL A 533 -19.71 14.05 -20.02
C VAL A 533 -18.72 14.63 -21.02
N GLU A 534 -18.64 14.03 -22.17
CA GLU A 534 -17.96 14.64 -23.32
C GLU A 534 -18.66 15.95 -23.67
N LEU A 535 -18.02 17.08 -23.38
CA LEU A 535 -18.54 18.38 -23.70
C LEU A 535 -18.34 18.64 -25.19
N THR A 536 -19.42 18.79 -25.93
CA THR A 536 -19.35 19.13 -27.35
C THR A 536 -19.05 20.61 -27.52
N ARG A 537 -18.16 20.92 -28.44
CA ARG A 537 -17.79 22.31 -28.78
C ARG A 537 -19.00 23.18 -29.12
N ASN A 538 -18.99 24.42 -28.61
CA ASN A 538 -20.05 25.43 -28.80
C ASN A 538 -21.39 25.12 -28.12
N GLU A 539 -21.49 24.10 -27.31
CA GLU A 539 -22.69 23.87 -26.51
C GLU A 539 -22.55 24.50 -25.12
N THR A 540 -23.69 24.73 -24.48
CA THR A 540 -23.75 25.24 -23.12
C THR A 540 -24.20 24.11 -22.21
N TYR A 541 -23.45 23.89 -21.14
CA TYR A 541 -23.73 22.88 -20.14
C TYR A 541 -24.11 23.55 -18.82
N THR A 542 -25.13 23.01 -18.18
CA THR A 542 -25.55 23.46 -16.86
C THR A 542 -25.14 22.37 -15.86
N ARG A 543 -24.37 22.77 -14.87
CA ARG A 543 -24.03 21.94 -13.73
C ARG A 543 -24.85 22.38 -12.53
N SER A 544 -25.62 21.45 -11.99
CA SER A 544 -26.34 21.63 -10.73
C SER A 544 -25.66 20.77 -9.67
N TYR A 545 -25.44 21.33 -8.51
CA TYR A 545 -24.99 20.60 -7.34
C TYR A 545 -25.84 20.98 -6.14
N GLN A 546 -26.00 20.03 -5.23
CA GLN A 546 -26.76 20.21 -4.02
C GLN A 546 -25.77 20.25 -2.85
N VAL A 547 -25.80 21.31 -2.07
CA VAL A 547 -24.98 21.46 -0.88
C VAL A 547 -25.88 21.31 0.34
N ALA A 548 -25.45 20.51 1.28
CA ALA A 548 -26.15 20.37 2.53
C ALA A 548 -26.22 21.72 3.27
N GLU A 549 -27.43 22.09 3.72
CA GLU A 549 -27.65 23.39 4.36
C GLU A 549 -26.75 23.63 5.58
N GLU A 550 -26.40 22.55 6.29
CA GLU A 550 -25.49 22.61 7.42
C GLU A 550 -24.08 23.06 7.06
N HIS A 551 -23.65 22.79 5.84
CA HIS A 551 -22.32 23.21 5.36
C HIS A 551 -22.23 24.71 5.07
N LYS A 552 -23.35 25.41 5.03
CA LYS A 552 -23.39 26.87 4.87
C LYS A 552 -23.22 27.62 6.19
N THR A 553 -23.38 26.96 7.32
CA THR A 553 -23.44 27.59 8.64
C THR A 553 -22.16 27.44 9.47
N GLY A 554 -21.03 27.15 8.86
CA GLY A 554 -19.74 27.17 9.53
C GLY A 554 -19.41 25.93 10.34
N ILE A 555 -19.83 24.75 9.88
CA ILE A 555 -19.37 23.50 10.45
C ILE A 555 -17.88 23.33 10.18
N THR A 556 -17.13 23.12 11.25
CA THR A 556 -15.67 23.15 11.24
C THR A 556 -15.02 21.78 11.24
N THR A 557 -15.75 20.69 11.02
CA THR A 557 -15.16 19.36 10.97
C THR A 557 -14.96 18.89 9.54
N GLU A 558 -13.74 18.50 9.21
CA GLU A 558 -13.31 18.03 7.89
C GLU A 558 -14.19 16.89 7.32
N ALA A 559 -14.81 16.10 8.20
CA ALA A 559 -15.74 15.04 7.81
C ALA A 559 -17.04 15.56 7.17
N ASP A 560 -17.41 16.81 7.45
CA ASP A 560 -18.68 17.39 7.02
C ASP A 560 -18.60 18.11 5.67
N GLN A 561 -17.42 18.23 5.10
CA GLN A 561 -17.19 19.03 3.88
C GLN A 561 -17.53 18.30 2.58
N LYS A 562 -18.03 17.06 2.64
CA LYS A 562 -18.16 16.22 1.44
C LYS A 562 -19.59 15.89 1.05
N VAL A 563 -20.46 16.85 0.98
CA VAL A 563 -21.78 16.53 0.46
C VAL A 563 -22.12 17.44 -0.70
N ALA A 564 -21.93 16.96 -1.88
CA ALA A 564 -22.48 17.59 -3.05
C ALA A 564 -23.05 16.53 -3.98
N ASP A 565 -24.34 16.62 -4.26
CA ASP A 565 -24.90 15.96 -5.43
C ASP A 565 -24.56 16.77 -6.65
N VAL A 566 -23.83 16.16 -7.55
CA VAL A 566 -23.48 16.81 -8.81
C VAL A 566 -24.41 16.28 -9.90
N ASN A 567 -25.32 17.13 -10.32
CA ASN A 567 -26.17 16.86 -11.44
C ASN A 567 -25.62 17.53 -12.68
N TYR A 568 -25.39 16.78 -13.71
CA TYR A 568 -24.99 17.30 -15.03
C TYR A 568 -26.23 17.35 -15.93
N THR A 569 -26.50 18.52 -16.49
CA THR A 569 -27.58 18.67 -17.43
C THR A 569 -27.07 19.41 -18.65
N LYS A 570 -27.18 18.80 -19.82
CA LYS A 570 -27.00 19.51 -21.09
C LYS A 570 -28.20 20.41 -21.30
N VAL A 571 -27.99 21.69 -21.58
CA VAL A 571 -29.07 22.61 -21.98
C VAL A 571 -29.41 22.26 -23.41
N ASP A 572 -30.57 21.75 -23.67
CA ASP A 572 -31.18 21.32 -24.93
C ASP A 572 -31.41 19.81 -25.09
N GLY A 573 -31.87 19.17 -24.01
CA GLY A 573 -32.57 17.88 -24.13
C GLY A 573 -31.77 16.62 -23.96
N VAL A 574 -30.60 16.68 -23.34
CA VAL A 574 -29.89 15.47 -22.93
C VAL A 574 -30.20 15.12 -21.47
N GLU A 575 -30.32 13.84 -21.20
CA GLU A 575 -30.70 13.31 -19.90
C GLU A 575 -29.82 13.82 -18.76
N LYS A 576 -30.49 14.12 -17.68
CA LYS A 576 -29.92 14.54 -16.40
C LYS A 576 -29.36 13.34 -15.67
N GLU A 577 -28.06 13.22 -15.55
CA GLU A 577 -27.44 12.25 -14.68
C GLU A 577 -27.34 12.82 -13.27
N VAL A 578 -28.00 12.18 -12.33
CA VAL A 578 -27.94 12.52 -10.90
C VAL A 578 -26.98 11.56 -10.25
N VAL A 579 -25.84 12.03 -9.79
CA VAL A 579 -24.96 11.27 -8.92
C VAL A 579 -25.29 11.68 -7.48
N PRO A 580 -26.04 10.87 -6.72
CA PRO A 580 -26.37 11.21 -5.33
C PRO A 580 -25.11 11.10 -4.48
N MET A 581 -24.76 12.19 -3.84
CA MET A 581 -23.77 12.16 -2.76
C MET A 581 -24.50 12.22 -1.42
N TYR A 582 -24.09 11.32 -0.55
CA TYR A 582 -24.81 11.12 0.71
C TYR A 582 -24.47 12.21 1.70
N ALA A 583 -25.54 12.71 2.32
CA ALA A 583 -25.41 13.59 3.45
C ALA A 583 -24.67 12.90 4.59
N HIS A 584 -23.64 13.53 5.03
CA HIS A 584 -23.03 13.19 6.27
C HIS A 584 -23.86 13.71 7.43
N ILE A 585 -23.57 13.17 8.55
CA ILE A 585 -24.16 13.47 9.82
C ILE A 585 -23.95 14.94 10.10
N ALA A 586 -25.02 15.65 10.06
CA ALA A 586 -25.03 17.04 10.45
C ALA A 586 -24.73 17.17 11.94
N ASN A 587 -23.83 18.02 12.22
CA ASN A 587 -23.32 18.12 13.54
C ASN A 587 -23.25 19.54 14.05
N ASN A 588 -24.41 20.15 14.13
CA ASN A 588 -24.58 21.48 14.71
C ASN A 588 -24.62 21.47 16.24
N ASN A 589 -24.46 20.30 16.87
CA ASN A 589 -24.49 20.16 18.30
C ASN A 589 -23.11 19.72 18.81
N SER A 590 -22.51 20.50 19.69
CA SER A 590 -21.20 20.21 20.27
C SER A 590 -21.12 18.83 20.91
N ASP A 591 -22.23 18.33 21.44
CA ASP A 591 -22.32 17.01 22.09
C ASP A 591 -22.26 15.90 21.04
N LEU A 592 -22.88 16.11 19.88
CA LEU A 592 -22.84 15.19 18.75
C LEU A 592 -21.48 15.20 18.09
N SER A 593 -20.82 16.35 18.00
CA SER A 593 -19.44 16.47 17.50
C SER A 593 -18.47 15.72 18.40
N SER A 594 -18.60 15.85 19.69
CA SER A 594 -17.77 15.14 20.67
C SER A 594 -17.99 13.63 20.62
N PHE A 595 -19.23 13.20 20.42
CA PHE A 595 -19.57 11.79 20.26
C PHE A 595 -19.04 11.25 18.94
N ALA A 596 -19.20 11.99 17.89
CA ALA A 596 -18.71 11.67 16.57
C ALA A 596 -17.19 11.50 16.54
N ALA A 597 -16.45 12.46 17.08
CA ALA A 597 -15.00 12.39 17.18
C ALA A 597 -14.51 11.20 18.02
N LYS A 598 -15.27 10.80 19.04
CA LYS A 598 -14.94 9.65 19.89
C LYS A 598 -15.22 8.29 19.23
N ASN A 599 -16.12 8.24 18.25
CA ASN A 599 -16.67 6.98 17.76
C ASN A 599 -16.39 6.70 16.29
N ASP A 600 -15.50 7.47 15.67
CA ASP A 600 -15.12 7.28 14.27
C ASP A 600 -16.34 7.16 13.35
N ILE A 601 -16.88 8.29 12.90
CA ILE A 601 -18.12 8.35 12.14
C ILE A 601 -17.96 7.90 10.68
N SER A 602 -16.78 7.66 10.19
CA SER A 602 -16.57 6.99 8.91
C SER A 602 -17.01 5.52 8.95
N LEU A 603 -18.21 5.28 9.46
CA LEU A 603 -18.72 3.94 9.62
C LEU A 603 -19.06 3.34 8.27
N ASN A 604 -18.36 2.31 7.88
CA ASN A 604 -18.83 1.44 6.82
C ASN A 604 -20.10 0.72 7.32
N LEU A 605 -21.27 1.15 6.85
CA LEU A 605 -22.54 0.57 7.30
C LEU A 605 -22.65 -0.92 7.01
N THR A 606 -21.94 -1.44 6.03
CA THR A 606 -21.90 -2.87 5.73
C THR A 606 -21.28 -3.68 6.87
N ASP A 607 -20.42 -3.08 7.69
CA ASP A 607 -19.87 -3.70 8.90
C ASP A 607 -20.89 -3.84 10.04
N ALA A 608 -22.00 -3.11 9.96
CA ALA A 608 -23.12 -3.17 10.93
C ALA A 608 -24.27 -4.04 10.43
N GLU A 609 -24.22 -4.58 9.21
CA GLU A 609 -25.28 -5.42 8.66
C GLU A 609 -25.25 -6.83 9.26
N PHE A 610 -26.42 -7.34 9.58
CA PHE A 610 -26.60 -8.70 10.07
C PHE A 610 -27.49 -9.51 9.12
N THR A 611 -27.05 -10.70 8.76
CA THR A 611 -27.84 -11.67 8.01
C THR A 611 -28.77 -12.40 8.96
N PHE A 612 -30.08 -12.41 8.65
CA PHE A 612 -31.11 -13.09 9.43
C PHE A 612 -31.47 -14.41 8.72
N THR A 613 -31.01 -15.54 9.25
CA THR A 613 -31.31 -16.86 8.70
C THR A 613 -32.34 -17.57 9.51
N SER A 614 -33.49 -17.90 8.89
CA SER A 614 -34.59 -18.62 9.59
C SER A 614 -34.13 -19.99 10.07
N THR A 615 -34.51 -20.35 11.29
CA THR A 615 -34.28 -21.67 11.89
C THR A 615 -35.31 -22.70 11.47
N GLY A 616 -36.39 -22.28 10.79
CA GLY A 616 -37.58 -23.09 10.53
C GLY A 616 -38.69 -22.90 11.54
N THR A 617 -38.38 -22.32 12.71
CA THR A 617 -39.41 -21.90 13.71
C THR A 617 -39.89 -20.49 13.34
N ALA A 618 -41.22 -20.25 13.50
CA ALA A 618 -41.80 -18.94 13.17
C ALA A 618 -41.12 -17.81 13.94
N ASN A 619 -40.68 -16.76 13.23
CA ASN A 619 -40.01 -15.56 13.74
C ASN A 619 -38.70 -15.82 14.50
N VAL A 620 -38.12 -17.02 14.38
CA VAL A 620 -36.81 -17.35 15.01
C VAL A 620 -35.72 -17.39 13.98
N TYR A 621 -34.65 -16.61 14.23
CA TYR A 621 -33.56 -16.43 13.30
C TYR A 621 -32.19 -16.61 13.99
N ALA A 622 -31.24 -17.22 13.28
CA ALA A 622 -29.82 -17.01 13.55
C ALA A 622 -29.44 -15.65 12.96
N VAL A 623 -28.88 -14.76 13.77
CA VAL A 623 -28.54 -13.39 13.38
C VAL A 623 -27.03 -13.26 13.38
N TYR A 624 -26.44 -13.14 12.21
CA TYR A 624 -24.99 -13.23 12.00
C TYR A 624 -24.45 -12.02 11.24
N ASN A 625 -23.37 -11.44 11.74
CA ASN A 625 -22.60 -10.42 11.04
C ASN A 625 -21.43 -11.09 10.32
N GLU A 626 -21.45 -11.06 8.99
CA GLU A 626 -20.47 -11.76 8.16
C GLU A 626 -19.10 -11.08 8.20
N ASN A 627 -19.06 -9.75 8.25
CA ASN A 627 -17.82 -8.99 8.23
C ASN A 627 -17.05 -9.11 9.56
N LYS A 628 -17.75 -9.14 10.68
CA LYS A 628 -17.14 -9.29 12.01
C LYS A 628 -17.12 -10.74 12.50
N LYS A 629 -17.70 -11.67 11.73
CA LYS A 629 -17.77 -13.12 12.03
C LYS A 629 -18.34 -13.44 13.40
N VAL A 630 -19.41 -12.74 13.79
CA VAL A 630 -20.05 -12.90 15.09
C VAL A 630 -21.55 -13.06 14.98
N TYR A 631 -22.12 -13.87 15.88
CA TYR A 631 -23.56 -14.03 16.07
C TYR A 631 -24.06 -13.07 17.15
N LEU A 632 -25.26 -12.52 16.96
CA LEU A 632 -26.01 -11.90 18.01
C LEU A 632 -26.52 -13.01 18.92
N THR A 633 -26.11 -13.05 20.17
CA THR A 633 -26.48 -14.12 21.13
C THR A 633 -27.17 -13.60 22.35
N ASN A 634 -27.04 -12.33 22.63
CA ASN A 634 -27.71 -11.61 23.73
C ASN A 634 -27.63 -12.35 25.08
N GLU A 635 -26.43 -12.77 25.46
CA GLU A 635 -26.17 -13.46 26.74
C GLU A 635 -26.08 -12.48 27.93
N SER A 636 -25.99 -13.00 29.17
CA SER A 636 -25.92 -12.17 30.38
C SER A 636 -24.59 -11.42 30.54
N GLY A 637 -24.67 -10.12 30.81
CA GLY A 637 -23.52 -9.23 31.04
C GLY A 637 -23.36 -8.16 29.96
N ALA A 638 -22.75 -7.04 30.31
CA ALA A 638 -22.65 -5.87 29.44
C ALA A 638 -21.80 -6.10 28.15
N ASN A 639 -21.05 -7.20 28.08
CA ASN A 639 -20.13 -7.49 27.00
C ASN A 639 -20.40 -8.80 26.24
N SER A 640 -21.62 -9.38 26.38
CA SER A 640 -21.93 -10.72 25.87
C SER A 640 -23.03 -10.78 24.81
N PHE A 641 -23.20 -9.69 24.06
CA PHE A 641 -24.19 -9.64 22.97
C PHE A 641 -23.75 -10.46 21.76
N PHE A 642 -22.47 -10.60 21.54
CA PHE A 642 -21.92 -11.25 20.35
C PHE A 642 -21.02 -12.41 20.73
N SER A 643 -21.01 -13.43 19.89
CA SER A 643 -20.14 -14.60 20.04
C SER A 643 -19.72 -15.12 18.67
N ALA A 644 -18.48 -15.58 18.56
CA ALA A 644 -18.00 -16.25 17.35
C ALA A 644 -18.74 -17.58 17.08
N ALA A 645 -19.36 -18.18 18.10
CA ALA A 645 -20.19 -19.37 17.98
C ALA A 645 -21.68 -19.02 18.11
N ALA A 646 -22.51 -19.64 17.29
CA ALA A 646 -23.97 -19.57 17.44
C ALA A 646 -24.38 -20.22 18.77
N LYS A 647 -24.69 -19.40 19.76
CA LYS A 647 -25.10 -19.87 21.10
C LYS A 647 -26.60 -19.84 21.28
N ASN A 648 -27.26 -18.85 20.71
CA ASN A 648 -28.71 -18.64 20.82
C ASN A 648 -29.26 -18.13 19.49
N ASN A 649 -30.48 -18.52 19.18
CA ASN A 649 -31.25 -17.88 18.13
C ASN A 649 -32.02 -16.69 18.69
N MET A 650 -32.45 -15.80 17.83
CA MET A 650 -33.20 -14.60 18.18
C MET A 650 -34.65 -14.75 17.73
N LEU A 651 -35.58 -14.53 18.67
CA LEU A 651 -36.98 -14.30 18.37
C LEU A 651 -37.15 -12.84 17.95
N VAL A 652 -37.65 -12.61 16.74
CA VAL A 652 -37.85 -11.30 16.13
C VAL A 652 -39.32 -11.09 15.87
N THR A 653 -39.98 -10.32 16.73
CA THR A 653 -41.42 -10.13 16.69
C THR A 653 -41.77 -8.73 16.20
N PRO A 654 -42.53 -8.57 15.10
CA PRO A 654 -43.08 -7.28 14.71
C PRO A 654 -43.94 -6.69 15.82
N THR A 655 -43.93 -5.37 15.97
CA THR A 655 -44.81 -4.65 16.92
C THR A 655 -46.06 -4.20 16.17
N ASP A 656 -47.20 -4.35 16.79
CA ASP A 656 -48.48 -4.04 16.17
C ASP A 656 -48.57 -2.57 15.70
N GLY A 657 -48.82 -2.40 14.39
CA GLY A 657 -49.10 -1.10 13.79
C GLY A 657 -47.88 -0.22 13.44
N SER A 658 -46.67 -0.73 13.54
CA SER A 658 -45.43 0.00 13.24
C SER A 658 -44.40 -0.85 12.48
N ASP A 659 -43.50 -0.20 11.75
CA ASP A 659 -42.35 -0.86 11.13
C ASP A 659 -41.23 -1.09 12.17
N THR A 660 -41.59 -1.53 13.36
CA THR A 660 -40.67 -1.82 14.45
C THR A 660 -40.74 -3.28 14.87
N PHE A 661 -39.70 -3.75 15.52
CA PHE A 661 -39.54 -5.13 15.96
C PHE A 661 -39.03 -5.17 17.38
N ARG A 662 -39.33 -6.28 18.08
CA ARG A 662 -38.67 -6.66 19.33
C ARG A 662 -37.78 -7.86 19.05
N ILE A 663 -36.51 -7.76 19.42
CA ILE A 663 -35.52 -8.85 19.26
C ILE A 663 -35.15 -9.33 20.66
N CYS A 664 -35.35 -10.61 20.94
CA CYS A 664 -34.93 -11.25 22.18
C CYS A 664 -34.42 -12.67 21.93
N LYS A 665 -33.92 -13.35 22.95
CA LYS A 665 -33.61 -14.78 22.86
C LYS A 665 -34.86 -15.58 22.49
N GLU A 666 -34.65 -16.73 21.87
CA GLU A 666 -35.72 -17.66 21.45
C GLU A 666 -36.70 -18.04 22.58
N ASN A 667 -36.20 -18.07 23.82
CA ASN A 667 -37.03 -18.32 25.00
C ASN A 667 -37.87 -17.12 25.48
N GLY A 668 -37.86 -16.02 24.75
CA GLY A 668 -38.59 -14.80 25.06
C GLY A 668 -37.95 -13.89 26.14
N GLU A 669 -36.72 -14.24 26.56
CA GLU A 669 -35.99 -13.46 27.54
C GLU A 669 -34.95 -12.54 26.88
N ARG A 670 -34.52 -11.51 27.60
CA ARG A 670 -33.40 -10.66 27.28
C ARG A 670 -33.53 -9.95 25.93
N TYR A 671 -34.37 -8.95 25.91
CA TYR A 671 -34.56 -8.10 24.74
C TYR A 671 -33.29 -7.31 24.40
N VAL A 672 -33.06 -7.10 23.10
CA VAL A 672 -32.14 -6.08 22.63
C VAL A 672 -32.76 -4.71 22.95
N ILE A 673 -32.04 -3.90 23.72
CA ILE A 673 -32.50 -2.57 24.13
C ILE A 673 -31.47 -1.54 23.79
N PHE A 674 -31.87 -0.52 23.10
CA PHE A 674 -31.12 0.71 22.97
C PHE A 674 -31.42 1.60 24.18
N TYR A 675 -30.42 1.79 25.00
CA TYR A 675 -30.51 2.59 26.20
C TYR A 675 -29.86 3.96 26.01
N TYR A 676 -30.60 5.00 26.33
CA TYR A 676 -30.06 6.36 26.37
C TYR A 676 -30.58 7.03 27.66
N THR A 677 -29.65 7.44 28.51
CA THR A 677 -30.00 8.19 29.74
C THR A 677 -29.99 9.68 29.44
N ASN A 678 -31.03 10.37 29.88
CA ASN A 678 -31.13 11.83 29.94
C ASN A 678 -30.57 12.57 28.69
N MET A 679 -30.67 11.91 27.55
CA MET A 679 -30.15 12.45 26.29
C MET A 679 -28.65 12.74 26.29
N ASP A 680 -27.91 12.15 27.21
CA ASP A 680 -26.47 12.19 27.20
C ASP A 680 -26.00 11.08 26.25
N PHE A 681 -25.44 11.47 25.11
CA PHE A 681 -24.95 10.55 24.09
C PHE A 681 -23.72 9.72 24.52
N ASN A 682 -23.33 9.83 25.79
CA ASN A 682 -22.28 9.00 26.39
C ASN A 682 -22.71 7.54 26.66
N ALA A 683 -23.96 7.18 26.39
CA ALA A 683 -24.43 5.83 26.62
C ALA A 683 -24.36 4.95 25.37
N ASN A 684 -23.18 4.58 25.00
CA ASN A 684 -22.90 3.44 24.10
C ASN A 684 -23.24 2.12 24.80
N ARG A 685 -24.44 1.99 25.35
CA ARG A 685 -24.78 0.81 26.14
C ARG A 685 -25.98 0.09 25.58
N LEU A 686 -25.72 -1.13 25.16
CA LEU A 686 -26.75 -2.12 24.99
C LEU A 686 -26.95 -2.83 26.34
N TYR A 687 -28.18 -2.90 26.82
CA TYR A 687 -28.48 -3.64 28.05
C TYR A 687 -29.36 -4.84 27.77
N ASN A 688 -29.05 -5.93 28.41
CA ASN A 688 -29.99 -7.02 28.60
C ASN A 688 -31.08 -6.58 29.57
N ALA A 689 -32.27 -6.34 29.07
CA ALA A 689 -33.27 -5.76 29.90
C ALA A 689 -34.07 -6.75 30.72
N SER A 690 -34.02 -6.46 31.95
CA SER A 690 -35.18 -6.50 32.81
C SER A 690 -35.45 -5.12 33.46
N PHE A 691 -35.03 -3.99 32.86
CA PHE A 691 -35.04 -2.68 33.44
C PHE A 691 -35.78 -1.63 32.61
N THR A 692 -36.46 -0.73 33.30
CA THR A 692 -37.53 0.18 32.87
C THR A 692 -37.06 1.47 32.19
N ALA A 693 -35.87 1.55 31.62
CA ALA A 693 -35.34 2.77 31.01
C ALA A 693 -34.67 2.50 29.67
N GLY A 694 -35.41 2.56 28.61
CA GLY A 694 -34.97 2.36 27.23
C GLY A 694 -36.10 1.86 26.34
N THR A 695 -35.87 1.78 25.04
CA THR A 695 -36.83 1.20 24.12
C THR A 695 -36.45 -0.23 23.76
N TYR A 696 -37.42 -1.13 23.82
CA TYR A 696 -37.28 -2.51 23.31
C TYR A 696 -37.53 -2.59 21.82
N GLU A 697 -37.97 -1.51 21.22
CA GLU A 697 -38.34 -1.49 19.81
C GLU A 697 -37.17 -1.04 18.98
N VAL A 698 -36.86 -1.83 17.97
CA VAL A 698 -35.84 -1.57 17.00
C VAL A 698 -36.47 -1.46 15.63
N VAL A 699 -35.82 -0.73 14.75
CA VAL A 699 -36.10 -0.75 13.31
C VAL A 699 -35.06 -1.63 12.61
N LEU A 700 -35.51 -2.33 11.58
CA LEU A 700 -34.64 -3.05 10.68
C LEU A 700 -34.58 -2.29 9.35
N LEU A 701 -33.36 -2.00 8.91
CA LEU A 701 -33.14 -1.23 7.71
C LEU A 701 -32.46 -2.13 6.67
N GLU A 702 -33.08 -2.30 5.52
CA GLU A 702 -32.56 -3.06 4.40
C GLU A 702 -31.91 -2.10 3.38
N LYS A 703 -30.78 -2.51 2.81
CA LYS A 703 -30.09 -1.74 1.78
C LYS A 703 -30.92 -1.65 0.51
N LYS A 704 -30.98 -0.46 -0.08
CA LYS A 704 -31.62 -0.17 -1.38
C LYS A 704 -30.56 -0.03 -2.45
N ASP A 705 -30.96 -0.21 -3.71
CA ASP A 705 -30.08 0.01 -4.86
C ASP A 705 -29.70 1.48 -5.06
N LYS A 706 -30.61 2.40 -4.67
CA LYS A 706 -30.38 3.84 -4.76
C LYS A 706 -30.82 4.53 -3.48
N ALA A 707 -30.06 5.49 -3.01
CA ALA A 707 -30.49 6.40 -1.97
C ALA A 707 -31.51 7.40 -2.55
N GLU A 708 -32.51 7.75 -1.74
CA GLU A 708 -33.56 8.66 -2.14
C GLU A 708 -33.68 9.80 -1.12
N ALA A 709 -34.13 10.96 -1.60
CA ALA A 709 -34.46 12.06 -0.71
C ALA A 709 -35.53 11.59 0.28
N GLY A 710 -35.21 11.68 1.56
CA GLY A 710 -36.11 11.22 2.61
C GLY A 710 -35.66 9.93 3.34
N ASP A 711 -34.60 9.30 2.88
CA ASP A 711 -34.00 8.19 3.63
C ASP A 711 -33.45 8.67 4.98
N ILE A 712 -33.87 8.01 6.05
CA ILE A 712 -33.34 8.32 7.40
C ILE A 712 -31.85 7.88 7.48
N VAL A 713 -31.55 6.76 6.86
CA VAL A 713 -30.18 6.32 6.64
C VAL A 713 -30.01 6.21 5.12
N PRO A 714 -29.15 6.99 4.51
CA PRO A 714 -29.01 7.02 3.05
C PRO A 714 -28.73 5.64 2.46
N GLY A 715 -29.51 5.24 1.45
CA GLY A 715 -29.39 3.93 0.81
C GLY A 715 -29.98 2.77 1.60
N TYR A 716 -30.72 3.07 2.67
CA TYR A 716 -31.45 2.06 3.47
C TYR A 716 -32.92 2.43 3.63
N GLN A 717 -33.76 1.42 3.68
CA GLN A 717 -35.20 1.58 3.95
C GLN A 717 -35.66 0.74 5.12
N ARG A 718 -36.65 1.23 5.84
CA ARG A 718 -37.33 0.42 6.89
C ARG A 718 -38.03 -0.75 6.24
N VAL A 719 -38.08 -1.88 6.94
CA VAL A 719 -38.84 -3.03 6.51
C VAL A 719 -39.93 -3.32 7.55
N SER A 720 -41.09 -3.77 7.09
CA SER A 720 -42.19 -4.23 7.95
C SER A 720 -42.17 -5.75 8.20
N LYS A 721 -41.28 -6.46 7.52
CA LYS A 721 -41.16 -7.93 7.58
C LYS A 721 -39.72 -8.37 7.38
N VAL A 722 -39.30 -9.33 8.20
CA VAL A 722 -37.98 -9.99 8.04
C VAL A 722 -38.07 -11.10 7.02
N THR A 723 -37.12 -11.12 6.10
CA THR A 723 -36.96 -12.18 5.07
C THR A 723 -35.69 -12.96 5.35
N SER A 724 -35.79 -14.28 5.40
CA SER A 724 -34.64 -15.15 5.63
C SER A 724 -33.58 -14.99 4.53
N GLY A 725 -32.30 -14.91 4.94
CA GLY A 725 -31.17 -14.73 4.05
C GLY A 725 -30.87 -13.28 3.68
N LYS A 726 -31.69 -12.33 4.09
CA LYS A 726 -31.46 -10.89 3.87
C LYS A 726 -30.62 -10.27 4.98
N LYS A 727 -29.97 -9.15 4.66
CA LYS A 727 -29.15 -8.36 5.56
C LYS A 727 -29.89 -7.11 6.02
N TYR A 728 -29.78 -6.80 7.29
CA TYR A 728 -30.39 -5.63 7.90
C TYR A 728 -29.46 -4.95 8.88
N LEU A 729 -29.50 -3.62 8.95
CA LEU A 729 -29.01 -2.89 10.11
C LEU A 729 -30.05 -3.03 11.22
N ILE A 730 -29.61 -3.27 12.45
CA ILE A 730 -30.45 -3.21 13.64
C ILE A 730 -30.26 -1.82 14.25
N ALA A 731 -31.27 -0.99 14.19
CA ALA A 731 -31.19 0.40 14.58
C ALA A 731 -32.32 0.81 15.56
N ASN A 732 -32.10 1.91 16.25
CA ASN A 732 -33.15 2.64 16.94
C ASN A 732 -33.18 4.08 16.39
N ILE A 733 -34.41 4.58 16.21
CA ILE A 733 -34.65 5.94 15.75
C ILE A 733 -35.46 6.63 16.83
N PHE A 734 -34.95 7.70 17.40
CA PHE A 734 -35.61 8.46 18.45
C PHE A 734 -35.56 9.95 18.15
N ASN A 735 -36.62 10.66 18.57
CA ASN A 735 -36.71 12.10 18.34
C ASN A 735 -36.16 12.86 19.55
N LYS A 736 -35.30 13.81 19.31
CA LYS A 736 -34.77 14.74 20.30
C LYS A 736 -34.66 16.12 19.67
N ASP A 737 -35.14 17.12 20.36
CA ASP A 737 -35.10 18.53 19.90
C ASP A 737 -35.69 18.72 18.47
N ASN A 738 -36.77 18.00 18.20
CA ASN A 738 -37.46 17.91 16.91
C ASN A 738 -36.58 17.29 15.77
N LYS A 739 -35.63 16.48 16.16
CA LYS A 739 -34.72 15.81 15.25
C LYS A 739 -34.76 14.29 15.47
N ASP A 740 -34.80 13.53 14.39
CA ASP A 740 -34.71 12.07 14.42
C ASP A 740 -33.26 11.63 14.46
N HIS A 741 -32.85 11.05 15.58
CA HIS A 741 -31.50 10.49 15.76
C HIS A 741 -31.50 9.00 15.48
N VAL A 742 -30.50 8.52 14.78
CA VAL A 742 -30.34 7.10 14.44
C VAL A 742 -29.13 6.51 15.15
N ILE A 743 -29.37 5.46 15.91
CA ILE A 743 -28.30 4.66 16.53
C ILE A 743 -28.34 3.26 15.92
N VAL A 744 -27.23 2.75 15.45
CA VAL A 744 -27.09 1.38 14.93
C VAL A 744 -26.34 0.50 15.91
N LEU A 745 -26.73 -0.77 15.96
CA LEU A 745 -25.96 -1.82 16.61
C LEU A 745 -24.73 -2.17 15.77
N TYR A 746 -23.57 -2.12 16.40
CA TYR A 746 -22.30 -2.35 15.71
C TYR A 746 -21.43 -3.31 16.52
N PRO A 747 -21.10 -4.50 16.01
CA PRO A 747 -20.16 -5.39 16.67
C PRO A 747 -18.73 -4.85 16.51
N THR A 748 -18.00 -4.77 17.63
CA THR A 748 -16.56 -4.49 17.59
C THR A 748 -15.77 -5.77 17.37
N ASN A 749 -14.50 -5.64 17.09
CA ASN A 749 -13.59 -6.78 16.95
C ASN A 749 -13.67 -7.65 18.23
N GLY A 750 -13.90 -8.95 18.05
CA GLY A 750 -14.15 -9.87 19.15
C GLY A 750 -15.63 -9.91 19.57
N THR A 751 -15.89 -9.99 20.86
CA THR A 751 -17.24 -10.10 21.44
C THR A 751 -17.79 -8.77 21.99
N GLY A 752 -17.06 -7.68 21.82
CA GLY A 752 -17.48 -6.36 22.28
C GLY A 752 -18.69 -5.84 21.50
N ASN A 753 -19.58 -5.12 22.19
CA ASN A 753 -20.75 -4.48 21.60
C ASN A 753 -20.63 -2.96 21.69
N GLN A 754 -20.94 -2.31 20.60
CA GLN A 754 -21.09 -0.86 20.56
C GLN A 754 -22.37 -0.50 19.82
N THR A 755 -22.97 0.59 20.25
CA THR A 755 -23.91 1.32 19.44
C THR A 755 -23.16 2.51 18.82
N LYS A 756 -23.43 2.81 17.56
CA LYS A 756 -22.90 4.01 16.93
C LYS A 756 -24.04 4.93 16.52
N LEU A 757 -23.92 6.18 16.90
CA LEU A 757 -24.82 7.22 16.46
C LEU A 757 -24.48 7.58 15.03
N LEU A 758 -25.46 7.45 14.13
CA LEU A 758 -25.32 7.89 12.73
C LEU A 758 -25.67 9.38 12.56
N GLY A 759 -26.07 10.06 13.61
CA GLY A 759 -26.41 11.47 13.63
C GLY A 759 -27.89 11.77 13.70
N ALA A 760 -28.17 13.06 13.68
CA ALA A 760 -29.53 13.55 13.59
C ALA A 760 -29.92 13.56 12.11
N ALA A 761 -30.84 12.69 11.79
CA ALA A 761 -31.50 12.74 10.49
C ALA A 761 -32.45 13.94 10.35
N GLU A 762 -32.02 15.09 10.86
CA GLU A 762 -32.69 16.28 10.71
C GLU A 762 -33.23 16.48 9.45
N LYS A 763 -32.73 16.02 8.80
CA LYS A 763 -32.60 16.59 8.00
C LYS A 763 -32.16 15.96 7.00
N ARG A 764 -32.71 15.11 6.69
CA ARG A 764 -32.96 15.13 5.32
C ARG A 764 -32.67 16.50 4.91
N ILE A 765 -31.39 16.78 4.98
CA ILE A 765 -30.78 17.96 4.48
C ILE A 765 -31.55 18.33 3.26
N THR A 766 -32.31 19.42 3.33
CA THR A 766 -32.92 19.97 2.12
C THR A 766 -31.78 20.60 1.37
N PRO A 767 -31.28 19.98 0.29
CA PRO A 767 -30.13 20.51 -0.38
C PRO A 767 -30.51 21.81 -1.04
N THR A 768 -29.69 22.84 -0.92
CA THR A 768 -29.85 24.04 -1.72
C THR A 768 -29.24 23.74 -3.09
N GLU A 769 -30.08 23.83 -4.10
CA GLU A 769 -29.61 23.65 -5.48
C GLU A 769 -28.91 24.94 -5.96
N ALA A 770 -27.65 24.78 -6.35
CA ALA A 770 -26.90 25.82 -7.01
C ALA A 770 -26.58 25.38 -8.44
N THR A 771 -26.85 26.25 -9.39
CA THR A 771 -26.67 25.96 -10.82
C THR A 771 -25.58 26.85 -11.38
N VAL A 772 -24.58 26.23 -12.03
CA VAL A 772 -23.54 26.95 -12.76
C VAL A 772 -23.62 26.56 -14.23
N THR A 773 -23.68 27.57 -15.09
CA THR A 773 -23.68 27.36 -16.54
C THR A 773 -22.29 27.48 -17.10
N ILE A 774 -21.84 26.45 -17.80
CA ILE A 774 -20.52 26.34 -18.41
C ILE A 774 -20.71 26.32 -19.92
N LYS A 775 -20.00 27.17 -20.65
CA LYS A 775 -20.00 27.21 -22.10
C LYS A 775 -18.68 26.69 -22.62
N ALA A 776 -18.74 25.57 -23.34
CA ALA A 776 -17.57 24.96 -23.96
C ALA A 776 -17.29 25.64 -25.32
N ASN A 777 -16.26 26.49 -25.38
CA ASN A 777 -15.93 27.25 -26.60
C ASN A 777 -14.77 26.62 -27.39
N GLU A 778 -13.85 25.96 -26.73
CA GLU A 778 -12.61 25.43 -27.31
C GLU A 778 -12.31 24.02 -26.79
N ILE A 779 -11.67 23.21 -27.62
CA ILE A 779 -11.13 21.91 -27.21
C ILE A 779 -9.97 22.16 -26.26
N GLY A 780 -10.02 21.57 -25.09
CA GLY A 780 -8.96 21.71 -24.09
C GLY A 780 -9.44 21.49 -22.67
N ARG A 781 -8.56 21.80 -21.74
CA ARG A 781 -8.84 21.77 -20.31
C ARG A 781 -8.89 23.19 -19.77
N THR A 782 -9.82 23.46 -18.92
CA THR A 782 -9.92 24.72 -18.19
C THR A 782 -10.38 24.49 -16.77
N THR A 783 -10.31 25.53 -15.94
CA THR A 783 -10.76 25.45 -14.54
C THR A 783 -11.88 26.46 -14.30
N THR A 784 -12.79 26.11 -13.40
CA THR A 784 -13.79 27.05 -12.86
C THR A 784 -13.89 26.86 -11.35
N VAL A 785 -14.33 27.90 -10.65
CA VAL A 785 -14.51 27.87 -9.20
C VAL A 785 -16.00 27.91 -8.91
N ILE A 786 -16.48 26.95 -8.13
CA ILE A 786 -17.86 26.81 -7.69
C ILE A 786 -17.85 26.69 -6.18
N ASP A 787 -18.44 27.64 -5.46
CA ASP A 787 -18.45 27.73 -3.98
C ASP A 787 -17.05 27.55 -3.34
N GLY A 788 -16.04 28.17 -3.94
CA GLY A 788 -14.66 28.10 -3.46
C GLY A 788 -13.89 26.83 -3.85
N VAL A 789 -14.54 25.89 -4.53
CA VAL A 789 -13.92 24.64 -5.03
C VAL A 789 -13.54 24.82 -6.50
N THR A 790 -12.28 24.55 -6.82
CA THR A 790 -11.79 24.59 -8.21
C THR A 790 -12.10 23.27 -8.91
N TYR A 791 -12.71 23.36 -10.07
CA TYR A 791 -13.04 22.21 -10.93
C TYR A 791 -12.29 22.31 -12.25
N ASN A 792 -11.68 21.23 -12.67
CA ASN A 792 -11.15 21.10 -14.01
C ASN A 792 -12.28 20.68 -14.96
N ILE A 793 -12.39 21.36 -16.08
CA ILE A 793 -13.39 21.10 -17.10
C ILE A 793 -12.66 20.66 -18.35
N VAL A 794 -13.07 19.53 -18.88
CA VAL A 794 -12.57 19.02 -20.15
C VAL A 794 -13.63 19.29 -21.22
N CYS A 795 -13.25 19.99 -22.29
CA CYS A 795 -14.06 20.13 -23.49
C CYS A 795 -13.41 19.31 -24.61
N ASP A 796 -14.11 18.31 -25.10
CA ASP A 796 -13.58 17.37 -26.08
C ASP A 796 -14.62 16.94 -27.11
N GLU A 797 -14.18 16.40 -28.22
CA GLU A 797 -15.03 15.77 -29.24
C GLU A 797 -14.25 14.70 -30.00
N PRO A 798 -14.91 13.71 -30.62
CA PRO A 798 -14.24 12.70 -31.43
C PRO A 798 -13.37 13.33 -32.53
N ALA A 799 -12.14 12.84 -32.69
CA ALA A 799 -11.25 13.30 -33.74
C ALA A 799 -11.69 12.80 -35.12
N ALA A 800 -11.55 13.62 -36.11
CA ALA A 800 -11.76 13.22 -37.51
C ALA A 800 -10.55 12.38 -38.00
N VAL A 801 -10.78 11.59 -39.04
CA VAL A 801 -9.70 10.78 -39.70
C VAL A 801 -8.55 11.69 -40.15
N ASN A 802 -8.88 12.91 -40.60
CA ASN A 802 -7.88 13.85 -41.05
C ASN A 802 -6.99 14.40 -39.94
N ASP A 803 -7.53 14.57 -38.73
CA ASP A 803 -6.74 15.00 -37.55
C ASP A 803 -5.65 13.98 -37.18
N LYS A 804 -5.99 12.70 -37.26
CA LYS A 804 -5.03 11.59 -37.06
C LYS A 804 -3.94 11.58 -38.14
N ALA A 805 -4.32 11.81 -39.39
CA ALA A 805 -3.38 11.81 -40.51
C ALA A 805 -2.38 12.96 -40.41
N ILE A 806 -2.84 14.15 -39.99
CA ILE A 806 -1.97 15.32 -39.76
C ILE A 806 -0.98 15.01 -38.64
N LEU A 807 -1.43 14.56 -37.46
CA LEU A 807 -0.55 14.23 -36.34
C LEU A 807 0.48 13.16 -36.69
N SER A 808 0.06 12.12 -37.42
CA SER A 808 0.97 11.07 -37.94
C SER A 808 2.04 11.63 -38.87
N THR A 809 1.63 12.55 -39.75
CA THR A 809 2.56 13.19 -40.69
C THR A 809 3.56 14.07 -39.95
N ASP A 810 3.12 14.88 -39.02
CA ASP A 810 3.97 15.78 -38.23
C ASP A 810 5.00 14.99 -37.39
N ALA A 811 4.59 13.87 -36.79
CA ALA A 811 5.48 12.98 -36.09
C ALA A 811 6.56 12.37 -37.03
N GLN A 812 6.16 11.96 -38.25
CA GLN A 812 7.10 11.42 -39.23
C GLN A 812 8.05 12.48 -39.79
N VAL A 813 7.57 13.70 -39.99
CA VAL A 813 8.41 14.84 -40.44
C VAL A 813 9.42 15.18 -39.33
N ALA A 814 8.99 15.25 -38.09
CA ALA A 814 9.86 15.49 -36.94
C ALA A 814 10.99 14.44 -36.85
N GLU A 815 10.66 13.16 -36.95
CA GLU A 815 11.61 12.06 -36.90
C GLU A 815 12.67 12.12 -37.99
N ARG A 816 12.30 12.59 -39.19
CA ARG A 816 13.23 12.70 -40.34
C ARG A 816 14.06 13.98 -40.34
N THR A 817 13.53 15.05 -39.76
CA THR A 817 14.13 16.38 -39.83
C THR A 817 15.05 16.68 -38.64
N TYR A 818 14.72 16.15 -37.46
CA TYR A 818 15.45 16.38 -36.22
C TYR A 818 16.23 15.14 -35.85
N LEU A 819 17.55 15.14 -36.11
CA LEU A 819 18.42 13.99 -35.86
C LEU A 819 19.35 14.31 -34.69
N GLU A 820 19.50 13.39 -33.74
CA GLU A 820 20.35 13.55 -32.55
C GLU A 820 21.78 14.03 -32.89
N LYS A 821 22.34 13.52 -33.97
CA LYS A 821 23.69 13.90 -34.45
C LYS A 821 23.86 15.37 -34.80
N ASP A 822 22.74 16.11 -35.00
CA ASP A 822 22.75 17.52 -35.40
C ASP A 822 22.72 18.47 -34.17
N TYR A 823 22.78 17.91 -32.95
CA TYR A 823 22.67 18.66 -31.69
C TYR A 823 23.83 18.31 -30.77
N PRO A 824 24.20 19.22 -29.83
CA PRO A 824 25.14 18.90 -28.77
C PRO A 824 24.68 17.69 -27.94
N GLU A 825 25.66 16.93 -27.42
CA GLU A 825 25.41 15.75 -26.61
C GLU A 825 24.42 16.03 -25.46
N GLY A 826 23.45 15.14 -25.28
CA GLY A 826 22.41 15.23 -24.26
C GLY A 826 21.31 16.27 -24.53
N THR A 827 21.41 17.13 -25.53
CA THR A 827 20.38 18.11 -25.86
C THR A 827 19.12 17.45 -26.44
N PHE A 828 19.32 16.47 -27.29
CA PHE A 828 18.24 15.75 -27.94
C PHE A 828 17.38 14.99 -26.91
N ALA A 829 18.00 14.28 -25.97
CA ALA A 829 17.31 13.59 -24.88
C ALA A 829 16.57 14.58 -23.98
N LYS A 830 17.21 15.70 -23.57
CA LYS A 830 16.56 16.71 -22.71
C LYS A 830 15.38 17.46 -23.37
N SER A 831 15.27 17.42 -24.69
CA SER A 831 14.11 18.01 -25.39
C SER A 831 12.83 17.22 -25.19
N GLY A 832 12.93 15.90 -24.92
CA GLY A 832 11.80 14.97 -24.86
C GLY A 832 11.22 14.65 -26.24
N ILE A 833 11.97 14.86 -27.32
CA ILE A 833 11.45 14.72 -28.70
C ILE A 833 11.15 13.26 -29.08
N ALA A 834 11.95 12.31 -28.58
CA ALA A 834 11.73 10.90 -28.88
C ALA A 834 10.41 10.39 -28.29
N GLU A 835 10.14 10.72 -27.04
CA GLU A 835 8.87 10.41 -26.35
C GLU A 835 7.69 11.12 -27.02
N ALA A 836 7.85 12.40 -27.38
CA ALA A 836 6.79 13.16 -28.04
C ALA A 836 6.44 12.57 -29.41
N ILE A 837 7.41 12.15 -30.20
CA ILE A 837 7.21 11.45 -31.49
C ILE A 837 6.51 10.11 -31.27
N ALA A 838 6.98 9.33 -30.29
CA ALA A 838 6.38 8.03 -29.97
C ALA A 838 4.91 8.19 -29.55
N LYS A 839 4.63 9.16 -28.67
CA LYS A 839 3.27 9.48 -28.21
C LYS A 839 2.36 9.95 -29.36
N ALA A 840 2.83 10.83 -30.22
CA ALA A 840 2.07 11.29 -31.37
C ALA A 840 1.71 10.13 -32.33
N LYS A 841 2.67 9.22 -32.59
CA LYS A 841 2.41 8.01 -33.38
C LYS A 841 1.41 7.08 -32.70
N GLU A 842 1.52 6.84 -31.38
CA GLU A 842 0.59 6.04 -30.62
C GLU A 842 -0.84 6.58 -30.72
N VAL A 843 -1.01 7.87 -30.43
CA VAL A 843 -2.33 8.54 -30.48
C VAL A 843 -2.93 8.47 -31.89
N ALA A 844 -2.14 8.74 -32.93
CA ALA A 844 -2.61 8.67 -34.32
C ALA A 844 -3.04 7.27 -34.77
N GLN A 845 -2.55 6.21 -34.12
CA GLN A 845 -2.87 4.81 -34.44
C GLN A 845 -4.08 4.27 -33.65
N LYS A 846 -4.54 4.96 -32.60
CA LYS A 846 -5.73 4.53 -31.83
C LYS A 846 -6.96 4.44 -32.72
N GLU A 847 -7.77 3.41 -32.57
CA GLU A 847 -9.03 3.25 -33.28
C GLU A 847 -9.99 4.39 -32.93
N LYS A 848 -10.17 4.64 -31.63
CA LYS A 848 -10.95 5.77 -31.11
C LYS A 848 -9.99 6.76 -30.47
N VAL A 849 -10.05 7.99 -30.88
CA VAL A 849 -9.22 9.08 -30.35
C VAL A 849 -10.04 10.37 -30.39
N THR A 850 -9.79 11.23 -29.43
CA THR A 850 -10.48 12.52 -29.33
C THR A 850 -9.61 13.66 -29.87
N LYS A 851 -10.24 14.81 -30.14
CA LYS A 851 -9.50 16.01 -30.58
C LYS A 851 -8.57 16.52 -29.47
N LEU A 852 -8.94 16.34 -28.22
CA LEU A 852 -8.07 16.71 -27.09
C LEU A 852 -6.81 15.85 -27.07
N GLU A 853 -6.93 14.52 -27.20
CA GLU A 853 -5.76 13.64 -27.27
C GLU A 853 -4.83 14.01 -28.45
N ILE A 854 -5.40 14.32 -29.61
CA ILE A 854 -4.64 14.81 -30.77
C ILE A 854 -3.90 16.11 -30.42
N LYS A 855 -4.64 17.08 -29.87
CA LYS A 855 -4.08 18.38 -29.50
C LYS A 855 -2.97 18.28 -28.48
N GLU A 856 -3.15 17.49 -27.42
CA GLU A 856 -2.13 17.31 -26.38
C GLU A 856 -0.86 16.64 -26.93
N ALA A 857 -1.01 15.65 -27.80
CA ALA A 857 0.14 15.01 -28.46
C ALA A 857 0.86 15.96 -29.44
N ASP A 858 0.13 16.77 -30.17
CA ASP A 858 0.67 17.79 -31.09
C ASP A 858 1.38 18.92 -30.33
N ASP A 859 0.75 19.42 -29.27
CA ASP A 859 1.33 20.45 -28.39
C ASP A 859 2.65 19.95 -27.73
N ALA A 860 2.69 18.69 -27.27
CA ALA A 860 3.90 18.08 -26.74
C ALA A 860 5.00 17.96 -27.80
N LEU A 861 4.64 17.55 -29.03
CA LEU A 861 5.57 17.47 -30.15
C LEU A 861 6.13 18.87 -30.51
N LYS A 862 5.28 19.87 -30.65
CA LYS A 862 5.65 21.25 -30.92
C LYS A 862 6.55 21.84 -29.82
N LYS A 863 6.25 21.54 -28.56
CA LYS A 863 7.07 21.98 -27.41
C LYS A 863 8.48 21.38 -27.45
N ALA A 864 8.58 20.08 -27.76
CA ALA A 864 9.87 19.40 -27.88
C ALA A 864 10.68 19.94 -29.08
N LEU A 865 10.04 20.15 -30.22
CA LEU A 865 10.66 20.77 -31.40
C LEU A 865 11.14 22.20 -31.13
N GLY A 866 10.33 23.01 -30.44
CA GLY A 866 10.70 24.38 -30.08
C GLY A 866 11.99 24.43 -29.26
N LYS A 867 12.20 23.55 -28.31
CA LYS A 867 13.44 23.45 -27.55
C LYS A 867 14.67 23.14 -28.44
N LEU A 868 14.50 22.29 -29.45
CA LEU A 868 15.58 21.96 -30.40
C LEU A 868 15.86 23.13 -31.35
N ASP A 869 14.83 23.82 -31.83
CA ASP A 869 14.99 24.99 -32.69
C ASP A 869 15.66 26.16 -31.98
N GLU A 870 15.41 26.38 -30.69
CA GLU A 870 16.12 27.38 -29.87
C GLU A 870 17.63 27.08 -29.82
N VAL A 871 18.02 25.83 -29.68
CA VAL A 871 19.44 25.43 -29.69
C VAL A 871 20.07 25.65 -31.07
N LYS A 872 19.37 25.32 -32.17
CA LYS A 872 19.82 25.63 -33.55
C LYS A 872 19.98 27.13 -33.76
N ALA A 873 19.05 27.94 -33.29
CA ALA A 873 19.10 29.38 -33.43
C ALA A 873 20.27 30.00 -32.65
N SER A 874 20.49 29.55 -31.40
CA SER A 874 21.60 30.03 -30.58
C SER A 874 22.96 29.63 -31.18
N GLY A 875 23.08 28.39 -31.65
CA GLY A 875 24.31 27.92 -32.33
C GLY A 875 24.60 28.71 -33.60
N LYS A 876 23.62 29.01 -34.42
CA LYS A 876 23.75 29.85 -35.59
C LYS A 876 24.25 31.26 -35.26
N THR A 877 23.69 31.85 -34.20
CA THR A 877 24.13 33.18 -33.74
C THR A 877 25.56 33.14 -33.22
N GLU A 878 25.95 32.11 -32.48
CA GLU A 878 27.34 31.94 -32.01
C GLU A 878 28.32 31.81 -33.17
N VAL A 879 28.01 31.02 -34.20
CA VAL A 879 28.84 30.87 -35.41
C VAL A 879 28.94 32.19 -36.14
N GLN A 880 27.83 32.93 -36.33
CA GLN A 880 27.84 34.27 -36.96
C GLN A 880 28.72 35.24 -36.19
N THR A 881 28.64 35.22 -34.86
CA THR A 881 29.47 36.05 -34.00
C THR A 881 30.96 35.69 -34.15
N LYS A 882 31.30 34.40 -34.16
CA LYS A 882 32.69 33.93 -34.38
C LYS A 882 33.21 34.28 -35.77
N ILE A 883 32.38 34.21 -36.80
CA ILE A 883 32.71 34.64 -38.16
C ILE A 883 32.99 36.15 -38.18
N ALA A 884 32.15 36.97 -37.55
CA ALA A 884 32.32 38.38 -37.45
C ALA A 884 33.65 38.74 -36.73
N GLN A 885 33.89 38.09 -35.57
CA GLN A 885 35.14 38.24 -34.82
C GLN A 885 36.38 37.79 -35.63
N ALA A 886 36.28 36.75 -36.44
CA ALA A 886 37.34 36.29 -37.29
C ALA A 886 37.61 37.29 -38.42
N ALA A 887 36.53 37.88 -39.01
CA ALA A 887 36.65 38.91 -40.06
C ALA A 887 37.30 40.22 -39.58
N GLU A 888 37.25 40.50 -38.25
CA GLU A 888 37.94 41.64 -37.67
C GLU A 888 39.43 41.44 -37.42
N LYS A 889 39.92 40.19 -37.50
CA LYS A 889 41.34 39.90 -37.34
C LYS A 889 42.14 40.34 -38.58
N LYS A 890 43.29 40.92 -38.32
CA LYS A 890 44.20 41.40 -39.39
C LYS A 890 45.45 40.54 -39.42
N GLU A 891 45.87 40.12 -40.59
CA GLU A 891 47.11 39.37 -40.80
C GLU A 891 48.32 40.01 -40.15
N ALA A 892 48.34 41.35 -40.10
CA ALA A 892 49.43 42.12 -39.50
C ALA A 892 49.62 41.90 -37.98
N ASP A 893 48.57 41.42 -37.29
CA ASP A 893 48.53 41.22 -35.84
C ASP A 893 49.01 39.79 -35.45
N TYR A 894 49.34 38.95 -36.41
CA TYR A 894 49.72 37.56 -36.23
C TYR A 894 51.06 37.20 -36.90
N THR A 895 51.75 36.21 -36.39
CA THR A 895 52.87 35.62 -37.14
C THR A 895 52.36 34.84 -38.35
N LYS A 896 53.19 34.71 -39.36
CA LYS A 896 52.84 34.02 -40.62
C LYS A 896 52.33 32.56 -40.39
N GLU A 897 52.83 31.92 -39.32
CA GLU A 897 52.46 30.57 -38.92
C GLU A 897 51.14 30.55 -38.12
N SER A 898 50.91 31.57 -37.28
CA SER A 898 49.68 31.67 -36.46
C SER A 898 48.46 32.23 -37.22
N TRP A 899 48.66 32.91 -38.36
CA TRP A 899 47.60 33.33 -39.26
C TRP A 899 47.12 32.19 -40.19
N ALA A 900 48.04 31.27 -40.54
CA ALA A 900 47.71 30.14 -41.42
C ALA A 900 46.99 28.97 -40.71
N ASN A 901 47.02 28.96 -39.39
CA ASN A 901 46.27 28.02 -38.53
C ASN A 901 45.01 28.72 -37.95
#